data_0636bea219d86981db6e2fbcc5833091
#
_entry.id   0636bea219d86981db6e2fbcc5833091
#
_cell.length_a   1.000
_cell.length_b   1.000
_cell.length_c   1.000
_cell.angle_alpha   90.00
_cell.angle_beta   90.00
_cell.angle_gamma   90.00
#
_symmetry.space_group_name_H-M   'P 1'
#
loop_
_entity.id
_entity.type
_entity.pdbx_description
1 polymer ?
#
loop_
_entity_poly.entity_id
_entity_poly.type
_entity_poly.pdbx_seq_one_letter_code
_entity_poly.pdbx_strand_id
1 'polypeptide(L)'
;MNQIQSELLNALTKILQTSKNPIDSLTPYISFLTPSLLHSLISSPSLSSQPSTLLSLHKLSLSLFPCLSSSPSFLLALLPRLLSHHKFSESKSLLLSFLSSDPQNTFFNSLIHHPSLSKLKPLLEISVSSYVQSGRPHLGFELFCLLKRLKKKPNLLTCNTLINGLIKFPSLHSIQLGKQVFYDSIKLGVIPQTSTFNIMILGCCLEGKFNEAISFIEKMKEFGCFPDNVTYNTILGFFCKKGRLKEAGNLLQDMKEKGLMPNRYTFNILVSGYCKVGWLKEARKVIDLMVQNDVLLDIWTYNMLINGLCGEGRIEEAVKLKDEMENSKVLPDVVTYNTLIDGYFKHGSSEEGFRLVEEMREKGMELNAVTNNILVKWYCKEGKMDEASERVRMMEESGFPPDKVTYNTLINGYCKAGKLGEAFEMMDLMGRKGFKMDTITLNTILHTLCKEKKLKEASELLSSASNRGYLLDEVSYGTLLAGYFKDGMADKALQLWSEMRKKEIIPSIITYNTIIGGLCQLGKTEQAISKFKELLRNGLVPDATTYNTIIHVYCKEGKVEKAFELHNKMVEKSLKPDVFTCNILLSGLCSDGMLEKALKLFNTWISEGKAIDQVTYNTMISGLCKEGRLEDAFHLVSEMKERSLGPDHYTYSSILGALASAGRMNEAEEFMSKMVEVENFREQSLQLKEQNVKTSEITEAYDPDSNACSEQIIELCNQGRYKDAMRIFEASNQKGVTLNKSTYIVLMEGLIKRRKRLSKAVQ
;
A
#
# COMPACT_ATOMS: atom_id res chain seq x y z
N MET A 1 -23.93 -58.39 -22.83
CA MET A 1 -24.09 -58.47 -21.36
C MET A 1 -24.95 -59.68 -21.06
N ASN A 2 -24.52 -60.62 -20.24
CA ASN A 2 -25.08 -61.97 -20.10
C ASN A 2 -26.51 -61.92 -19.56
N GLN A 3 -27.36 -62.85 -20.10
CA GLN A 3 -28.75 -63.02 -19.72
C GLN A 3 -28.97 -63.10 -18.21
N ILE A 4 -28.05 -63.72 -17.47
CA ILE A 4 -27.98 -63.79 -16.00
C ILE A 4 -27.91 -62.42 -15.34
N GLN A 5 -27.14 -61.46 -15.86
CA GLN A 5 -27.07 -60.10 -15.29
C GLN A 5 -28.37 -59.31 -15.49
N SER A 6 -29.06 -59.53 -16.59
CA SER A 6 -30.38 -58.92 -16.86
C SER A 6 -31.46 -59.48 -15.94
N GLU A 7 -31.46 -60.79 -15.69
CA GLU A 7 -32.38 -61.44 -14.78
C GLU A 7 -32.14 -61.01 -13.34
N LEU A 8 -30.88 -60.92 -12.92
CA LEU A 8 -30.49 -60.43 -11.60
C LEU A 8 -30.88 -58.95 -11.38
N LEU A 9 -30.68 -58.11 -12.42
CA LEU A 9 -31.08 -56.70 -12.41
C LEU A 9 -32.59 -56.56 -12.20
N ASN A 10 -33.38 -57.33 -12.91
CA ASN A 10 -34.84 -57.33 -12.80
C ASN A 10 -35.33 -57.82 -11.42
N ALA A 11 -34.72 -58.87 -10.87
CA ALA A 11 -35.04 -59.41 -9.53
C ALA A 11 -34.71 -58.37 -8.45
N LEU A 12 -33.51 -57.78 -8.45
CA LEU A 12 -33.11 -56.74 -7.48
C LEU A 12 -33.97 -55.50 -7.60
N THR A 13 -34.34 -55.09 -8.79
CA THR A 13 -35.25 -53.96 -9.00
C THR A 13 -36.61 -54.19 -8.40
N LYS A 14 -37.19 -55.40 -8.52
CA LYS A 14 -38.47 -55.75 -7.96
C LYS A 14 -38.43 -55.81 -6.41
N ILE A 15 -37.36 -56.33 -5.83
CA ILE A 15 -37.14 -56.32 -4.38
C ILE A 15 -37.09 -54.88 -3.85
N LEU A 16 -36.35 -54.00 -4.50
CA LEU A 16 -36.23 -52.59 -4.12
C LEU A 16 -37.54 -51.80 -4.20
N GLN A 17 -38.42 -52.19 -5.13
CA GLN A 17 -39.74 -51.56 -5.28
C GLN A 17 -40.71 -51.92 -4.19
N THR A 18 -40.59 -53.13 -3.65
CA THR A 18 -41.56 -53.70 -2.67
C THR A 18 -41.11 -53.56 -1.21
N SER A 19 -39.82 -53.29 -0.96
CA SER A 19 -39.25 -53.24 0.39
C SER A 19 -39.42 -51.86 1.05
N LYS A 20 -39.79 -51.90 2.38
CA LYS A 20 -39.82 -50.68 3.22
C LYS A 20 -38.40 -50.17 3.53
N ASN A 21 -37.42 -51.05 3.67
CA ASN A 21 -36.02 -50.75 3.97
C ASN A 21 -35.12 -51.27 2.84
N PRO A 22 -34.77 -50.39 1.86
CA PRO A 22 -34.00 -50.79 0.66
C PRO A 22 -32.62 -51.35 0.94
N ILE A 23 -31.95 -50.87 2.00
CA ILE A 23 -30.58 -51.31 2.35
C ILE A 23 -30.62 -52.73 2.95
N ASP A 24 -31.52 -52.98 3.88
CA ASP A 24 -31.62 -54.28 4.55
C ASP A 24 -32.00 -55.39 3.58
N SER A 25 -32.85 -55.09 2.62
CA SER A 25 -33.29 -56.06 1.59
C SER A 25 -32.20 -56.41 0.60
N LEU A 26 -31.14 -55.60 0.45
CA LEU A 26 -30.00 -55.92 -0.41
C LEU A 26 -28.86 -56.63 0.32
N THR A 27 -28.88 -56.69 1.64
CA THR A 27 -27.84 -57.31 2.45
C THR A 27 -27.52 -58.77 2.04
N PRO A 28 -28.48 -59.62 1.74
CA PRO A 28 -28.21 -61.00 1.26
C PRO A 28 -27.52 -61.09 -0.09
N TYR A 29 -27.59 -60.01 -0.89
CA TYR A 29 -27.09 -60.00 -2.28
C TYR A 29 -25.80 -59.16 -2.45
N ILE A 30 -25.19 -58.70 -1.35
CA ILE A 30 -24.00 -57.83 -1.38
C ILE A 30 -22.86 -58.46 -2.15
N SER A 31 -22.64 -59.77 -2.04
CA SER A 31 -21.59 -60.49 -2.75
C SER A 31 -21.73 -60.48 -4.31
N PHE A 32 -22.95 -60.23 -4.78
CA PHE A 32 -23.26 -60.17 -6.24
C PHE A 32 -23.31 -58.77 -6.77
N LEU A 33 -23.24 -57.75 -5.91
CA LEU A 33 -23.24 -56.34 -6.33
C LEU A 33 -21.90 -55.97 -6.93
N THR A 34 -21.92 -55.52 -8.17
CA THR A 34 -20.77 -54.99 -8.89
C THR A 34 -21.00 -53.47 -9.18
N PRO A 35 -19.94 -52.67 -9.37
CA PRO A 35 -20.11 -51.26 -9.76
C PRO A 35 -20.98 -51.06 -11.01
N SER A 36 -20.86 -51.92 -12.00
CA SER A 36 -21.69 -51.90 -13.22
C SER A 36 -23.15 -52.23 -12.96
N LEU A 37 -23.43 -53.18 -12.08
CA LEU A 37 -24.78 -53.56 -11.71
C LEU A 37 -25.46 -52.44 -10.89
N LEU A 38 -24.75 -51.84 -9.94
CA LEU A 38 -25.25 -50.70 -9.18
C LEU A 38 -25.54 -49.47 -10.07
N HIS A 39 -24.67 -49.21 -11.04
CA HIS A 39 -24.94 -48.19 -12.05
C HIS A 39 -26.20 -48.52 -12.88
N SER A 40 -26.40 -49.77 -13.27
CA SER A 40 -27.58 -50.21 -14.01
C SER A 40 -28.86 -50.14 -13.17
N LEU A 41 -28.80 -50.49 -11.86
CA LEU A 41 -29.90 -50.32 -10.91
C LEU A 41 -30.32 -48.86 -10.74
N ILE A 42 -29.38 -47.98 -10.52
CA ILE A 42 -29.66 -46.53 -10.47
C ILE A 42 -30.19 -46.02 -11.80
N SER A 43 -29.76 -46.60 -12.91
CA SER A 43 -30.22 -46.25 -14.24
C SER A 43 -31.57 -46.87 -14.64
N SER A 44 -32.12 -47.79 -13.83
CA SER A 44 -33.39 -48.46 -14.11
C SER A 44 -34.57 -47.46 -14.10
N PRO A 45 -35.42 -47.46 -15.14
CA PRO A 45 -36.63 -46.61 -15.19
C PRO A 45 -37.62 -46.91 -14.06
N SER A 46 -37.69 -48.16 -13.61
CA SER A 46 -38.65 -48.62 -12.61
C SER A 46 -38.36 -48.09 -11.18
N LEU A 47 -37.11 -47.71 -10.86
CA LEU A 47 -36.74 -47.09 -9.59
C LEU A 47 -36.79 -45.55 -9.65
N SER A 48 -37.01 -44.99 -10.82
CA SER A 48 -37.04 -43.53 -10.98
C SER A 48 -38.13 -42.82 -10.17
N SER A 49 -39.19 -43.52 -9.74
CA SER A 49 -40.28 -42.99 -8.95
C SER A 49 -40.01 -42.97 -7.44
N GLN A 50 -38.89 -43.51 -6.96
CA GLN A 50 -38.58 -43.66 -5.52
C GLN A 50 -37.27 -42.94 -5.14
N PRO A 51 -37.26 -41.61 -4.87
CA PRO A 51 -36.06 -40.87 -4.60
C PRO A 51 -35.33 -41.25 -3.31
N SER A 52 -36.05 -41.69 -2.28
CA SER A 52 -35.48 -42.21 -1.04
C SER A 52 -34.67 -43.48 -1.26
N THR A 53 -35.20 -44.41 -2.07
CA THR A 53 -34.53 -45.65 -2.43
C THR A 53 -33.23 -45.34 -3.23
N LEU A 54 -33.28 -44.39 -4.16
CA LEU A 54 -32.11 -43.96 -4.94
C LEU A 54 -31.00 -43.37 -4.06
N LEU A 55 -31.36 -42.57 -3.06
CA LEU A 55 -30.38 -41.97 -2.11
C LEU A 55 -29.79 -43.08 -1.19
N SER A 56 -30.61 -44.01 -0.73
CA SER A 56 -30.16 -45.15 0.08
C SER A 56 -29.21 -46.07 -0.74
N LEU A 57 -29.53 -46.34 -2.00
CA LEU A 57 -28.65 -47.05 -2.93
C LEU A 57 -27.33 -46.32 -3.20
N HIS A 58 -27.37 -45.00 -3.33
CA HIS A 58 -26.16 -44.21 -3.48
C HIS A 58 -25.25 -44.35 -2.25
N LYS A 59 -25.79 -44.24 -1.05
CA LYS A 59 -25.03 -44.42 0.22
C LYS A 59 -24.42 -45.80 0.35
N LEU A 60 -25.21 -46.84 0.01
CA LEU A 60 -24.72 -48.20 0.00
C LEU A 60 -23.64 -48.42 -1.04
N SER A 61 -23.81 -47.85 -2.25
CA SER A 61 -22.81 -47.94 -3.32
C SER A 61 -21.46 -47.34 -2.94
N LEU A 62 -21.45 -46.20 -2.24
CA LEU A 62 -20.24 -45.57 -1.75
C LEU A 62 -19.56 -46.36 -0.64
N SER A 63 -20.34 -47.01 0.26
CA SER A 63 -19.80 -47.85 1.34
C SER A 63 -19.14 -49.11 0.79
N LEU A 64 -19.73 -49.73 -0.23
CA LEU A 64 -19.19 -50.95 -0.86
C LEU A 64 -18.04 -50.70 -1.81
N PHE A 65 -18.13 -49.62 -2.58
CA PHE A 65 -17.19 -49.29 -3.63
C PHE A 65 -16.80 -47.81 -3.59
N PRO A 66 -15.81 -47.43 -2.75
CA PRO A 66 -15.35 -46.03 -2.64
C PRO A 66 -14.92 -45.43 -3.99
N CYS A 67 -14.49 -46.22 -4.94
CA CYS A 67 -14.12 -45.76 -6.30
C CYS A 67 -15.30 -45.13 -7.06
N LEU A 68 -16.54 -45.44 -6.73
CA LEU A 68 -17.72 -44.81 -7.34
C LEU A 68 -17.89 -43.35 -6.92
N SER A 69 -17.29 -42.95 -5.81
CA SER A 69 -17.27 -41.55 -5.37
C SER A 69 -16.59 -40.61 -6.37
N SER A 70 -15.68 -41.15 -7.20
CA SER A 70 -14.95 -40.41 -8.25
C SER A 70 -15.52 -40.63 -9.67
N SER A 71 -16.67 -41.33 -9.80
CA SER A 71 -17.23 -41.65 -11.10
C SER A 71 -18.28 -40.63 -11.56
N PRO A 72 -17.99 -39.79 -12.59
CA PRO A 72 -18.94 -38.81 -13.12
C PRO A 72 -20.18 -39.46 -13.71
N SER A 73 -20.04 -40.65 -14.37
CA SER A 73 -21.15 -41.36 -15.03
C SER A 73 -22.21 -41.80 -14.00
N PHE A 74 -21.79 -42.19 -12.82
CA PHE A 74 -22.67 -42.61 -11.74
C PHE A 74 -23.56 -41.45 -11.25
N LEU A 75 -22.99 -40.26 -11.08
CA LEU A 75 -23.73 -39.03 -10.72
C LEU A 75 -24.64 -38.57 -11.85
N LEU A 76 -24.20 -38.64 -13.09
CA LEU A 76 -25.02 -38.30 -14.27
C LEU A 76 -26.25 -39.22 -14.43
N ALA A 77 -26.21 -40.44 -13.94
CA ALA A 77 -27.36 -41.34 -13.90
C ALA A 77 -28.31 -41.01 -12.73
N LEU A 78 -27.77 -40.60 -11.57
CA LEU A 78 -28.53 -40.36 -10.33
C LEU A 78 -29.21 -38.97 -10.30
N LEU A 79 -28.44 -37.91 -10.57
CA LEU A 79 -28.90 -36.52 -10.37
C LEU A 79 -30.16 -36.17 -11.18
N PRO A 80 -30.31 -36.50 -12.47
CA PRO A 80 -31.52 -36.18 -13.20
C PRO A 80 -32.80 -36.79 -12.60
N ARG A 81 -32.69 -37.97 -12.00
CA ARG A 81 -33.80 -38.63 -11.34
C ARG A 81 -34.18 -37.99 -10.02
N LEU A 82 -33.22 -37.62 -9.20
CA LEU A 82 -33.47 -36.87 -7.98
C LEU A 82 -34.12 -35.52 -8.32
N LEU A 83 -33.68 -34.86 -9.38
CA LEU A 83 -34.21 -33.58 -9.83
C LEU A 83 -35.63 -33.67 -10.38
N SER A 84 -36.00 -34.76 -11.03
CA SER A 84 -37.40 -35.00 -11.48
C SER A 84 -38.38 -35.10 -10.29
N HIS A 85 -37.90 -35.43 -9.08
CA HIS A 85 -38.67 -35.49 -7.84
C HIS A 85 -38.46 -34.26 -6.93
N HIS A 86 -37.99 -33.15 -7.49
CA HIS A 86 -37.78 -31.88 -6.78
C HIS A 86 -36.79 -31.97 -5.58
N LYS A 87 -35.88 -32.98 -5.56
CA LYS A 87 -34.85 -33.14 -4.54
C LYS A 87 -33.61 -32.27 -4.85
N PHE A 88 -33.83 -30.94 -4.93
CA PHE A 88 -32.79 -29.99 -5.35
C PHE A 88 -31.67 -29.85 -4.31
N SER A 89 -31.99 -29.82 -3.01
CA SER A 89 -31.03 -29.66 -1.92
C SER A 89 -30.06 -30.84 -1.86
N GLU A 90 -30.59 -32.04 -1.86
CA GLU A 90 -29.81 -33.27 -1.82
C GLU A 90 -28.94 -33.44 -3.10
N SER A 91 -29.51 -33.15 -4.27
CA SER A 91 -28.75 -33.16 -5.53
C SER A 91 -27.58 -32.19 -5.52
N LYS A 92 -27.78 -30.97 -4.96
CA LYS A 92 -26.75 -29.97 -4.88
C LYS A 92 -25.65 -30.35 -3.89
N SER A 93 -26.02 -30.91 -2.72
CA SER A 93 -25.03 -31.35 -1.72
C SER A 93 -24.17 -32.50 -2.25
N LEU A 94 -24.77 -33.47 -2.97
CA LEU A 94 -24.03 -34.56 -3.59
C LEU A 94 -23.06 -34.04 -4.67
N LEU A 95 -23.50 -33.09 -5.49
CA LEU A 95 -22.65 -32.53 -6.52
C LEU A 95 -21.49 -31.72 -5.92
N LEU A 96 -21.73 -30.93 -4.86
CA LEU A 96 -20.70 -30.17 -4.18
C LEU A 96 -19.65 -31.08 -3.50
N SER A 97 -20.08 -32.17 -2.86
CA SER A 97 -19.15 -33.15 -2.29
C SER A 97 -18.27 -33.80 -3.34
N PHE A 98 -18.83 -34.08 -4.53
CA PHE A 98 -18.07 -34.61 -5.64
C PHE A 98 -17.06 -33.57 -6.19
N LEU A 99 -17.51 -32.35 -6.44
CA LEU A 99 -16.66 -31.27 -6.99
C LEU A 99 -15.48 -30.92 -6.08
N SER A 100 -15.59 -31.12 -4.77
CA SER A 100 -14.48 -30.93 -3.85
C SER A 100 -13.35 -31.95 -4.04
N SER A 101 -13.68 -33.15 -4.57
CA SER A 101 -12.72 -34.23 -4.87
C SER A 101 -12.37 -34.36 -6.37
N ASP A 102 -12.88 -33.46 -7.23
CA ASP A 102 -12.65 -33.48 -8.70
C ASP A 102 -11.79 -32.27 -9.15
N PRO A 103 -10.46 -32.30 -8.97
CA PRO A 103 -9.57 -31.22 -9.41
C PRO A 103 -9.46 -31.15 -10.96
N GLN A 104 -9.68 -32.26 -11.66
CA GLN A 104 -9.54 -32.36 -13.12
C GLN A 104 -10.82 -32.01 -13.90
N ASN A 105 -11.89 -31.61 -13.21
CA ASN A 105 -13.18 -31.26 -13.80
C ASN A 105 -13.78 -32.39 -14.67
N THR A 106 -13.60 -33.65 -14.25
CA THR A 106 -14.06 -34.82 -14.98
C THR A 106 -15.59 -34.85 -15.14
N PHE A 107 -16.32 -34.36 -14.11
CA PHE A 107 -17.77 -34.21 -14.19
C PHE A 107 -18.20 -33.22 -15.29
N PHE A 108 -17.52 -32.08 -15.38
CA PHE A 108 -17.79 -31.08 -16.40
C PHE A 108 -17.66 -31.63 -17.81
N ASN A 109 -16.53 -32.31 -18.08
CA ASN A 109 -16.28 -32.92 -19.37
C ASN A 109 -17.32 -33.99 -19.72
N SER A 110 -17.68 -34.84 -18.75
CA SER A 110 -18.70 -35.89 -18.94
C SER A 110 -20.11 -35.30 -19.15
N LEU A 111 -20.44 -34.19 -18.52
CA LEU A 111 -21.71 -33.50 -18.65
C LEU A 111 -21.87 -32.87 -20.04
N ILE A 112 -20.85 -32.23 -20.59
CA ILE A 112 -20.88 -31.57 -21.91
C ILE A 112 -21.09 -32.60 -23.02
N HIS A 113 -20.49 -33.77 -22.93
CA HIS A 113 -20.58 -34.82 -23.94
C HIS A 113 -21.78 -35.76 -23.74
N HIS A 114 -22.68 -35.47 -22.81
CA HIS A 114 -23.81 -36.33 -22.52
C HIS A 114 -24.85 -36.30 -23.66
N PRO A 115 -25.26 -37.47 -24.22
CA PRO A 115 -26.11 -37.56 -25.42
C PRO A 115 -27.51 -36.95 -25.25
N SER A 116 -28.05 -36.90 -24.01
CA SER A 116 -29.37 -36.32 -23.69
C SER A 116 -29.32 -34.94 -23.10
N LEU A 117 -28.28 -34.17 -23.35
CA LEU A 117 -27.99 -32.86 -22.70
C LEU A 117 -29.16 -31.87 -22.80
N SER A 118 -29.87 -31.84 -23.93
CA SER A 118 -31.02 -30.95 -24.16
C SER A 118 -32.20 -31.18 -23.19
N LYS A 119 -32.32 -32.37 -22.59
CA LYS A 119 -33.37 -32.72 -21.62
C LYS A 119 -32.95 -32.45 -20.16
N LEU A 120 -31.67 -32.17 -19.92
CA LEU A 120 -31.08 -32.06 -18.59
C LEU A 120 -31.00 -30.60 -18.05
N LYS A 121 -31.95 -29.72 -18.45
CA LYS A 121 -31.96 -28.32 -17.99
C LYS A 121 -31.81 -28.17 -16.48
N PRO A 122 -32.55 -28.85 -15.60
CA PRO A 122 -32.41 -28.69 -14.14
C PRO A 122 -31.02 -29.10 -13.64
N LEU A 123 -30.41 -30.11 -14.25
CA LEU A 123 -29.05 -30.53 -13.92
C LEU A 123 -28.02 -29.46 -14.31
N LEU A 124 -28.16 -28.85 -15.49
CA LEU A 124 -27.28 -27.74 -15.91
C LEU A 124 -27.38 -26.56 -14.97
N GLU A 125 -28.59 -26.16 -14.53
CA GLU A 125 -28.81 -25.04 -13.60
C GLU A 125 -28.18 -25.29 -12.22
N ILE A 126 -28.32 -26.49 -11.67
CA ILE A 126 -27.69 -26.90 -10.42
C ILE A 126 -26.18 -26.96 -10.58
N SER A 127 -25.68 -27.50 -11.70
CA SER A 127 -24.27 -27.56 -11.97
C SER A 127 -23.64 -26.16 -12.03
N VAL A 128 -24.28 -25.17 -12.70
CA VAL A 128 -23.84 -23.76 -12.69
C VAL A 128 -23.70 -23.26 -11.25
N SER A 129 -24.74 -23.44 -10.43
CA SER A 129 -24.75 -22.97 -9.04
C SER A 129 -23.67 -23.67 -8.20
N SER A 130 -23.45 -24.96 -8.42
CA SER A 130 -22.46 -25.75 -7.67
C SER A 130 -21.03 -25.40 -8.06
N TYR A 131 -20.74 -25.16 -9.33
CA TYR A 131 -19.41 -24.69 -9.78
C TYR A 131 -19.09 -23.30 -9.24
N VAL A 132 -20.07 -22.39 -9.16
CA VAL A 132 -19.89 -21.09 -8.53
C VAL A 132 -19.53 -21.23 -7.05
N GLN A 133 -20.24 -22.11 -6.31
CA GLN A 133 -19.98 -22.35 -4.89
C GLN A 133 -18.64 -23.05 -4.63
N SER A 134 -18.19 -23.90 -5.54
CA SER A 134 -16.87 -24.54 -5.47
C SER A 134 -15.70 -23.61 -5.87
N GLY A 135 -15.96 -22.30 -6.08
CA GLY A 135 -14.92 -21.33 -6.45
C GLY A 135 -14.47 -21.39 -7.93
N ARG A 136 -15.26 -22.05 -8.81
CA ARG A 136 -14.94 -22.20 -10.24
C ARG A 136 -16.01 -21.56 -11.14
N PRO A 137 -16.30 -20.24 -11.02
CA PRO A 137 -17.38 -19.60 -11.76
C PRO A 137 -17.18 -19.57 -13.28
N HIS A 138 -15.95 -19.69 -13.78
CA HIS A 138 -15.64 -19.80 -15.22
C HIS A 138 -16.28 -21.05 -15.86
N LEU A 139 -16.24 -22.21 -15.18
CA LEU A 139 -16.94 -23.42 -15.65
C LEU A 139 -18.45 -23.24 -15.59
N GLY A 140 -18.97 -22.55 -14.57
CA GLY A 140 -20.37 -22.14 -14.52
C GLY A 140 -20.77 -21.27 -15.72
N PHE A 141 -19.90 -20.36 -16.16
CA PHE A 141 -20.12 -19.54 -17.34
C PHE A 141 -20.16 -20.37 -18.63
N GLU A 142 -19.28 -21.36 -18.78
CA GLU A 142 -19.32 -22.27 -19.95
C GLU A 142 -20.62 -23.07 -20.01
N LEU A 143 -21.12 -23.59 -18.87
CA LEU A 143 -22.42 -24.25 -18.79
C LEU A 143 -23.58 -23.31 -19.13
N PHE A 144 -23.49 -22.04 -18.73
CA PHE A 144 -24.48 -21.04 -19.14
C PHE A 144 -24.44 -20.79 -20.66
N CYS A 145 -23.25 -20.71 -21.26
CA CYS A 145 -23.11 -20.62 -22.72
C CYS A 145 -23.73 -21.84 -23.43
N LEU A 146 -23.64 -23.02 -22.82
CA LEU A 146 -24.30 -24.22 -23.32
C LEU A 146 -25.83 -24.10 -23.22
N LEU A 147 -26.39 -23.65 -22.12
CA LEU A 147 -27.83 -23.33 -21.99
C LEU A 147 -28.28 -22.34 -23.07
N LYS A 148 -27.47 -21.33 -23.36
CA LYS A 148 -27.74 -20.34 -24.43
C LYS A 148 -27.75 -21.01 -25.81
N ARG A 149 -26.79 -21.87 -26.13
CA ARG A 149 -26.75 -22.63 -27.41
C ARG A 149 -27.96 -23.54 -27.58
N LEU A 150 -28.42 -24.16 -26.50
CA LEU A 150 -29.61 -24.99 -26.46
C LEU A 150 -30.93 -24.18 -26.47
N LYS A 151 -30.87 -22.86 -26.51
CA LYS A 151 -32.04 -21.95 -26.44
C LYS A 151 -32.95 -22.23 -25.22
N LYS A 152 -32.38 -22.68 -24.12
CA LYS A 152 -33.12 -22.96 -22.88
C LYS A 152 -33.07 -21.74 -21.99
N LYS A 153 -34.23 -21.20 -21.58
CA LYS A 153 -34.36 -20.10 -20.62
C LYS A 153 -33.89 -20.57 -19.24
N PRO A 154 -32.77 -20.04 -18.69
CA PRO A 154 -32.35 -20.37 -17.34
C PRO A 154 -33.26 -19.72 -16.31
N ASN A 155 -33.24 -20.19 -15.04
CA ASN A 155 -33.98 -19.52 -13.97
C ASN A 155 -33.18 -18.31 -13.49
N LEU A 156 -33.91 -17.33 -12.92
CA LEU A 156 -33.33 -16.08 -12.46
C LEU A 156 -32.28 -16.28 -11.35
N LEU A 157 -32.54 -17.23 -10.43
CA LEU A 157 -31.64 -17.54 -9.33
C LEU A 157 -30.27 -18.05 -9.84
N THR A 158 -30.28 -18.91 -10.84
CA THR A 158 -29.04 -19.41 -11.47
C THR A 158 -28.27 -18.28 -12.14
N CYS A 159 -28.96 -17.37 -12.86
CA CYS A 159 -28.32 -16.20 -13.46
C CYS A 159 -27.69 -15.31 -12.40
N ASN A 160 -28.45 -14.95 -11.35
CA ASN A 160 -27.96 -14.09 -10.26
C ASN A 160 -26.79 -14.74 -9.51
N THR A 161 -26.84 -16.05 -9.25
CA THR A 161 -25.75 -16.78 -8.61
C THR A 161 -24.49 -16.74 -9.46
N LEU A 162 -24.61 -16.97 -10.77
CA LEU A 162 -23.49 -16.94 -11.70
C LEU A 162 -22.89 -15.53 -11.83
N ILE A 163 -23.72 -14.51 -12.03
CA ILE A 163 -23.26 -13.11 -12.14
C ILE A 163 -22.52 -12.70 -10.86
N ASN A 164 -23.10 -12.98 -9.68
CA ASN A 164 -22.49 -12.65 -8.40
C ASN A 164 -21.15 -13.40 -8.18
N GLY A 165 -21.10 -14.69 -8.59
CA GLY A 165 -19.88 -15.48 -8.52
C GLY A 165 -18.77 -14.95 -9.43
N LEU A 166 -19.11 -14.58 -10.67
CA LEU A 166 -18.17 -13.97 -11.61
C LEU A 166 -17.66 -12.62 -11.10
N ILE A 167 -18.51 -11.75 -10.58
CA ILE A 167 -18.15 -10.42 -10.05
C ILE A 167 -17.22 -10.50 -8.84
N LYS A 168 -17.42 -11.48 -7.96
CA LYS A 168 -16.59 -11.67 -6.77
C LYS A 168 -15.27 -12.38 -7.03
N PHE A 169 -15.12 -13.00 -8.19
CA PHE A 169 -13.91 -13.75 -8.53
C PHE A 169 -12.81 -12.81 -9.07
N PRO A 170 -11.62 -12.80 -8.49
CA PRO A 170 -10.55 -11.86 -8.87
C PRO A 170 -9.86 -12.29 -10.18
N SER A 171 -10.50 -12.10 -11.33
CA SER A 171 -9.90 -12.30 -12.65
C SER A 171 -10.05 -11.06 -13.53
N LEU A 172 -9.12 -10.88 -14.47
CA LEU A 172 -8.97 -9.66 -15.29
C LEU A 172 -10.23 -9.30 -16.13
N HIS A 173 -11.15 -10.24 -16.36
CA HIS A 173 -12.32 -10.07 -17.23
C HIS A 173 -13.64 -10.50 -16.58
N SER A 174 -13.65 -10.77 -15.28
CA SER A 174 -14.80 -11.38 -14.59
C SER A 174 -16.08 -10.55 -14.67
N ILE A 175 -16.01 -9.24 -14.60
CA ILE A 175 -17.18 -8.37 -14.67
C ILE A 175 -17.70 -8.25 -16.10
N GLN A 176 -16.84 -8.31 -17.12
CA GLN A 176 -17.29 -8.36 -18.51
C GLN A 176 -18.08 -9.63 -18.79
N LEU A 177 -17.64 -10.78 -18.26
CA LEU A 177 -18.40 -12.03 -18.33
C LEU A 177 -19.74 -11.92 -17.59
N GLY A 178 -19.76 -11.28 -16.42
CA GLY A 178 -20.99 -10.99 -15.68
C GLY A 178 -21.99 -10.15 -16.48
N LYS A 179 -21.51 -9.09 -17.14
CA LYS A 179 -22.33 -8.28 -18.06
C LYS A 179 -22.85 -9.10 -19.24
N GLN A 180 -22.03 -9.96 -19.81
CA GLN A 180 -22.45 -10.83 -20.89
C GLN A 180 -23.56 -11.78 -20.45
N VAL A 181 -23.44 -12.42 -19.28
CA VAL A 181 -24.51 -13.27 -18.71
C VAL A 181 -25.78 -12.48 -18.49
N PHE A 182 -25.70 -11.24 -17.96
CA PHE A 182 -26.85 -10.36 -17.75
C PHE A 182 -27.60 -10.09 -19.05
N TYR A 183 -26.91 -9.59 -20.08
CA TYR A 183 -27.56 -9.28 -21.37
C TYR A 183 -28.05 -10.54 -22.10
N ASP A 184 -27.30 -11.63 -22.05
CA ASP A 184 -27.70 -12.90 -22.69
C ASP A 184 -28.90 -13.53 -21.98
N SER A 185 -29.01 -13.40 -20.65
CA SER A 185 -30.19 -13.87 -19.91
C SER A 185 -31.46 -13.12 -20.31
N ILE A 186 -31.37 -11.80 -20.52
CA ILE A 186 -32.49 -10.99 -21.01
C ILE A 186 -32.90 -11.44 -22.41
N LYS A 187 -31.94 -11.67 -23.32
CA LYS A 187 -32.22 -12.21 -24.68
C LYS A 187 -32.90 -13.56 -24.65
N LEU A 188 -32.64 -14.38 -23.63
CA LEU A 188 -33.28 -15.69 -23.42
C LEU A 188 -34.66 -15.56 -22.73
N GLY A 189 -35.14 -14.32 -22.49
CA GLY A 189 -36.44 -14.04 -21.91
C GLY A 189 -36.49 -14.10 -20.38
N VAL A 190 -35.35 -14.03 -19.69
CA VAL A 190 -35.30 -13.89 -18.23
C VAL A 190 -35.56 -12.42 -17.89
N ILE A 191 -36.55 -12.14 -17.06
CA ILE A 191 -36.86 -10.80 -16.58
C ILE A 191 -35.99 -10.53 -15.36
N PRO A 192 -35.06 -9.54 -15.41
CA PRO A 192 -34.24 -9.19 -14.26
C PRO A 192 -35.09 -8.56 -13.15
N GLN A 193 -34.70 -8.74 -11.91
CA GLN A 193 -35.31 -8.12 -10.73
C GLN A 193 -34.36 -7.12 -10.08
N THR A 194 -34.82 -6.35 -9.10
CA THR A 194 -34.01 -5.41 -8.32
C THR A 194 -32.71 -6.04 -7.81
N SER A 195 -32.76 -7.29 -7.32
CA SER A 195 -31.57 -8.02 -6.88
C SER A 195 -30.53 -8.26 -8.00
N THR A 196 -30.99 -8.49 -9.24
CA THR A 196 -30.10 -8.67 -10.40
C THR A 196 -29.34 -7.38 -10.71
N PHE A 197 -30.06 -6.24 -10.70
CA PHE A 197 -29.47 -4.93 -10.89
C PHE A 197 -28.49 -4.55 -9.76
N ASN A 198 -28.84 -4.84 -8.50
CA ASN A 198 -27.97 -4.60 -7.36
C ASN A 198 -26.64 -5.36 -7.47
N ILE A 199 -26.66 -6.61 -7.99
CA ILE A 199 -25.43 -7.37 -8.28
C ILE A 199 -24.61 -6.69 -9.38
N MET A 200 -25.24 -6.22 -10.46
CA MET A 200 -24.56 -5.52 -11.55
C MET A 200 -23.94 -4.19 -11.11
N ILE A 201 -24.70 -3.42 -10.32
CA ILE A 201 -24.23 -2.17 -9.71
C ILE A 201 -23.02 -2.42 -8.82
N LEU A 202 -23.06 -3.47 -7.97
CA LEU A 202 -21.91 -3.89 -7.16
C LEU A 202 -20.68 -4.17 -8.04
N GLY A 203 -20.86 -4.88 -9.15
CA GLY A 203 -19.80 -5.17 -10.11
C GLY A 203 -19.18 -3.89 -10.70
N CYS A 204 -20.01 -2.97 -11.17
CA CYS A 204 -19.53 -1.69 -11.71
C CYS A 204 -18.77 -0.86 -10.66
N CYS A 205 -19.25 -0.86 -9.42
CA CYS A 205 -18.60 -0.16 -8.31
C CYS A 205 -17.23 -0.77 -7.95
N LEU A 206 -17.09 -2.10 -8.02
CA LEU A 206 -15.80 -2.80 -7.80
C LEU A 206 -14.76 -2.43 -8.87
N GLU A 207 -15.18 -2.23 -10.14
CA GLU A 207 -14.30 -1.73 -11.21
C GLU A 207 -14.06 -0.21 -11.15
N GLY A 208 -14.74 0.52 -10.26
CA GLY A 208 -14.68 1.98 -10.21
C GLY A 208 -15.46 2.69 -11.34
N LYS A 209 -16.30 1.98 -12.08
CA LYS A 209 -17.13 2.51 -13.18
C LYS A 209 -18.46 3.07 -12.64
N PHE A 210 -18.37 4.13 -11.85
CA PHE A 210 -19.53 4.69 -11.14
C PHE A 210 -20.62 5.25 -12.07
N ASN A 211 -20.23 5.85 -13.19
CA ASN A 211 -21.22 6.36 -14.18
C ASN A 211 -22.06 5.23 -14.76
N GLU A 212 -21.48 4.05 -15.01
CA GLU A 212 -22.23 2.87 -15.42
C GLU A 212 -23.14 2.37 -14.28
N ALA A 213 -22.66 2.37 -13.03
CA ALA A 213 -23.48 1.98 -11.88
C ALA A 213 -24.74 2.86 -11.76
N ILE A 214 -24.60 4.18 -11.92
CA ILE A 214 -25.73 5.13 -11.92
C ILE A 214 -26.66 4.87 -13.11
N SER A 215 -26.12 4.60 -14.32
CA SER A 215 -26.96 4.28 -15.49
C SER A 215 -27.81 3.02 -15.31
N PHE A 216 -27.37 2.07 -14.47
CA PHE A 216 -28.18 0.90 -14.13
C PHE A 216 -29.40 1.26 -13.27
N ILE A 217 -29.34 2.32 -12.44
CA ILE A 217 -30.51 2.82 -11.71
C ILE A 217 -31.59 3.32 -12.66
N GLU A 218 -31.20 3.96 -13.76
CA GLU A 218 -32.16 4.43 -14.80
C GLU A 218 -32.72 3.24 -15.58
N LYS A 219 -31.88 2.28 -15.97
CA LYS A 219 -32.30 1.06 -16.65
C LYS A 219 -33.27 0.20 -15.85
N MET A 220 -33.21 0.22 -14.51
CA MET A 220 -34.17 -0.52 -13.69
C MET A 220 -35.61 -0.14 -14.03
N LYS A 221 -35.90 1.13 -14.32
CA LYS A 221 -37.23 1.61 -14.68
C LYS A 221 -37.74 0.99 -15.98
N GLU A 222 -36.88 0.76 -16.97
CA GLU A 222 -37.23 0.16 -18.26
C GLU A 222 -37.74 -1.29 -18.09
N PHE A 223 -37.30 -1.98 -17.02
CA PHE A 223 -37.73 -3.34 -16.70
C PHE A 223 -38.82 -3.41 -15.61
N GLY A 224 -39.41 -2.27 -15.23
CA GLY A 224 -40.41 -2.22 -14.17
C GLY A 224 -39.88 -2.49 -12.77
N CYS A 225 -38.57 -2.36 -12.59
CA CYS A 225 -37.89 -2.49 -11.28
C CYS A 225 -37.68 -1.12 -10.67
N PHE A 226 -37.82 -1.02 -9.35
CA PHE A 226 -37.54 0.22 -8.61
C PHE A 226 -36.28 0.04 -7.76
N PRO A 227 -35.39 1.06 -7.72
CA PRO A 227 -34.25 1.09 -6.81
C PRO A 227 -34.73 1.00 -5.36
N ASP A 228 -34.00 0.29 -4.54
CA ASP A 228 -34.22 0.15 -3.10
C ASP A 228 -33.05 0.74 -2.29
N ASN A 229 -33.16 0.69 -0.96
CA ASN A 229 -32.08 1.14 -0.08
C ASN A 229 -30.77 0.42 -0.33
N VAL A 230 -30.81 -0.87 -0.75
CA VAL A 230 -29.60 -1.64 -1.06
C VAL A 230 -28.91 -1.09 -2.32
N THR A 231 -29.70 -0.70 -3.34
CA THR A 231 -29.21 -0.08 -4.56
C THR A 231 -28.39 1.16 -4.27
N TYR A 232 -28.96 2.11 -3.53
CA TYR A 232 -28.32 3.37 -3.18
C TYR A 232 -27.14 3.17 -2.24
N ASN A 233 -27.31 2.36 -1.19
CA ASN A 233 -26.27 2.10 -0.19
C ASN A 233 -25.03 1.42 -0.78
N THR A 234 -25.19 0.60 -1.82
CA THR A 234 -24.07 0.00 -2.53
C THR A 234 -23.20 1.08 -3.17
N ILE A 235 -23.78 2.01 -3.92
CA ILE A 235 -23.03 3.08 -4.60
C ILE A 235 -22.46 4.08 -3.58
N LEU A 236 -23.26 4.49 -2.59
CA LEU A 236 -22.85 5.37 -1.50
C LEU A 236 -21.61 4.82 -0.76
N GLY A 237 -21.64 3.52 -0.43
CA GLY A 237 -20.52 2.87 0.25
C GLY A 237 -19.21 2.93 -0.55
N PHE A 238 -19.29 2.76 -1.87
CA PHE A 238 -18.12 2.88 -2.73
C PHE A 238 -17.66 4.33 -2.93
N PHE A 239 -18.57 5.30 -3.06
CA PHE A 239 -18.23 6.72 -3.10
C PHE A 239 -17.49 7.13 -1.82
N CYS A 240 -18.03 6.77 -0.65
CA CYS A 240 -17.38 7.03 0.64
C CYS A 240 -16.02 6.34 0.76
N LYS A 241 -15.90 5.08 0.32
CA LYS A 241 -14.63 4.35 0.34
C LYS A 241 -13.54 4.98 -0.56
N LYS A 242 -13.96 5.62 -1.66
CA LYS A 242 -13.05 6.30 -2.62
C LYS A 242 -12.86 7.79 -2.33
N GLY A 243 -13.45 8.33 -1.26
CA GLY A 243 -13.37 9.74 -0.90
C GLY A 243 -14.19 10.69 -1.79
N ARG A 244 -15.09 10.17 -2.65
CA ARG A 244 -15.95 10.96 -3.54
C ARG A 244 -17.20 11.46 -2.81
N LEU A 245 -16.99 12.22 -1.74
CA LEU A 245 -18.04 12.58 -0.78
C LEU A 245 -19.08 13.57 -1.33
N LYS A 246 -18.71 14.46 -2.26
CA LYS A 246 -19.66 15.36 -2.94
C LYS A 246 -20.72 14.59 -3.73
N GLU A 247 -20.28 13.56 -4.45
CA GLU A 247 -21.17 12.72 -5.24
C GLU A 247 -22.01 11.81 -4.35
N ALA A 248 -21.48 11.37 -3.20
CA ALA A 248 -22.28 10.68 -2.21
C ALA A 248 -23.41 11.57 -1.66
N GLY A 249 -23.15 12.85 -1.39
CA GLY A 249 -24.17 13.81 -1.00
C GLY A 249 -25.25 14.00 -2.06
N ASN A 250 -24.86 14.15 -3.32
CA ASN A 250 -25.81 14.27 -4.45
C ASN A 250 -26.68 13.02 -4.60
N LEU A 251 -26.08 11.83 -4.43
CA LEU A 251 -26.81 10.56 -4.53
C LEU A 251 -27.79 10.37 -3.37
N LEU A 252 -27.44 10.84 -2.16
CA LEU A 252 -28.38 10.88 -1.03
C LEU A 252 -29.58 11.78 -1.31
N GLN A 253 -29.35 12.92 -1.96
CA GLN A 253 -30.41 13.83 -2.34
C GLN A 253 -31.35 13.20 -3.39
N ASP A 254 -30.80 12.57 -4.43
CA ASP A 254 -31.56 11.82 -5.45
C ASP A 254 -32.42 10.71 -4.81
N MET A 255 -31.85 10.00 -3.80
CA MET A 255 -32.58 8.98 -3.05
C MET A 255 -33.83 9.56 -2.37
N LYS A 256 -33.70 10.73 -1.71
CA LYS A 256 -34.81 11.42 -1.05
C LYS A 256 -35.86 11.95 -2.06
N GLU A 257 -35.43 12.53 -3.16
CA GLU A 257 -36.29 13.04 -4.22
C GLU A 257 -37.14 11.93 -4.86
N LYS A 258 -36.65 10.70 -4.88
CA LYS A 258 -37.38 9.51 -5.33
C LYS A 258 -38.26 8.89 -4.24
N GLY A 259 -38.39 9.54 -3.09
CA GLY A 259 -39.24 9.11 -1.98
C GLY A 259 -38.69 7.94 -1.16
N LEU A 260 -37.41 7.62 -1.33
CA LEU A 260 -36.74 6.59 -0.53
C LEU A 260 -36.17 7.23 0.74
N MET A 261 -36.66 6.82 1.89
CA MET A 261 -36.15 7.30 3.18
C MET A 261 -34.83 6.63 3.52
N PRO A 262 -33.76 7.44 3.78
CA PRO A 262 -32.49 6.90 4.26
C PRO A 262 -32.68 6.14 5.58
N ASN A 263 -32.14 4.94 5.65
CA ASN A 263 -32.19 4.14 6.87
C ASN A 263 -30.88 4.30 7.69
N ARG A 264 -30.83 3.73 8.90
CA ARG A 264 -29.64 3.76 9.75
C ARG A 264 -28.37 3.35 9.01
N TYR A 265 -28.43 2.32 8.17
CA TYR A 265 -27.28 1.84 7.40
C TYR A 265 -26.78 2.89 6.39
N THR A 266 -27.72 3.63 5.74
CA THR A 266 -27.40 4.74 4.83
C THR A 266 -26.61 5.84 5.55
N PHE A 267 -27.10 6.27 6.72
CA PHE A 267 -26.45 7.30 7.51
C PHE A 267 -25.07 6.85 8.01
N ASN A 268 -24.98 5.62 8.49
CA ASN A 268 -23.71 5.03 8.98
C ASN A 268 -22.64 4.97 7.88
N ILE A 269 -22.99 4.64 6.63
CA ILE A 269 -22.06 4.69 5.49
C ILE A 269 -21.50 6.11 5.29
N LEU A 270 -22.38 7.12 5.35
CA LEU A 270 -21.97 8.52 5.17
C LEU A 270 -21.09 9.01 6.31
N VAL A 271 -21.48 8.76 7.57
CA VAL A 271 -20.68 9.10 8.76
C VAL A 271 -19.29 8.47 8.66
N SER A 272 -19.23 7.17 8.36
CA SER A 272 -17.95 6.47 8.17
C SER A 272 -17.10 7.09 7.04
N GLY A 273 -17.73 7.46 5.94
CA GLY A 273 -17.05 8.09 4.82
C GLY A 273 -16.46 9.46 5.16
N TYR A 274 -17.26 10.33 5.79
CA TYR A 274 -16.81 11.64 6.22
C TYR A 274 -15.71 11.56 7.29
N CYS A 275 -15.85 10.68 8.29
CA CYS A 275 -14.84 10.48 9.33
C CYS A 275 -13.50 9.98 8.76
N LYS A 276 -13.51 9.09 7.75
CA LYS A 276 -12.27 8.59 7.11
C LYS A 276 -11.48 9.67 6.37
N VAL A 277 -12.16 10.69 5.86
CA VAL A 277 -11.53 11.80 5.12
C VAL A 277 -11.24 12.99 6.05
N GLY A 278 -11.60 12.90 7.34
CA GLY A 278 -11.41 13.99 8.31
C GLY A 278 -12.48 15.09 8.25
N TRP A 279 -13.56 14.92 7.50
CA TRP A 279 -14.62 15.91 7.39
C TRP A 279 -15.63 15.78 8.54
N LEU A 280 -15.16 15.96 9.77
CA LEU A 280 -15.97 15.76 10.98
C LEU A 280 -17.17 16.71 11.11
N LYS A 281 -17.06 17.93 10.57
CA LYS A 281 -18.20 18.89 10.56
C LYS A 281 -19.36 18.37 9.72
N GLU A 282 -19.06 17.78 8.57
CA GLU A 282 -20.04 17.16 7.68
C GLU A 282 -20.59 15.88 8.27
N ALA A 283 -19.75 15.07 8.93
CA ALA A 283 -20.21 13.89 9.66
C ALA A 283 -21.23 14.26 10.74
N ARG A 284 -21.01 15.35 11.48
CA ARG A 284 -21.95 15.85 12.49
C ARG A 284 -23.28 16.31 11.88
N LYS A 285 -23.26 17.01 10.74
CA LYS A 285 -24.50 17.36 10.01
C LYS A 285 -25.31 16.12 9.60
N VAL A 286 -24.64 15.04 9.20
CA VAL A 286 -25.32 13.77 8.85
C VAL A 286 -25.98 13.16 10.09
N ILE A 287 -25.37 13.30 11.26
CA ILE A 287 -25.96 12.85 12.53
C ILE A 287 -27.18 13.68 12.90
N ASP A 288 -27.07 15.01 12.78
CA ASP A 288 -28.22 15.90 13.01
C ASP A 288 -29.39 15.51 12.09
N LEU A 289 -29.11 15.19 10.83
CA LEU A 289 -30.11 14.67 9.89
C LEU A 289 -30.64 13.29 10.31
N MET A 290 -29.83 12.43 10.88
CA MET A 290 -30.22 11.13 11.38
C MET A 290 -31.22 11.28 12.54
N VAL A 291 -30.92 12.16 13.49
CA VAL A 291 -31.81 12.48 14.62
C VAL A 291 -33.11 13.12 14.16
N GLN A 292 -33.05 14.09 13.20
CA GLN A 292 -34.25 14.73 12.60
C GLN A 292 -35.18 13.73 11.90
N ASN A 293 -34.65 12.58 11.46
CA ASN A 293 -35.46 11.53 10.84
C ASN A 293 -35.83 10.40 11.85
N ASP A 294 -35.80 10.67 13.14
CA ASP A 294 -36.10 9.73 14.23
C ASP A 294 -35.26 8.43 14.19
N VAL A 295 -34.07 8.49 13.63
CA VAL A 295 -33.15 7.36 13.58
C VAL A 295 -32.16 7.50 14.73
N LEU A 296 -32.30 6.64 15.75
CA LEU A 296 -31.41 6.63 16.92
C LEU A 296 -29.98 6.20 16.56
N LEU A 297 -29.00 6.88 17.18
CA LEU A 297 -27.60 6.49 17.08
C LEU A 297 -27.38 5.14 17.76
N ASP A 298 -26.60 4.28 17.13
CA ASP A 298 -26.20 3.01 17.69
C ASP A 298 -24.69 3.02 18.07
N ILE A 299 -24.26 1.97 18.75
CA ILE A 299 -22.85 1.79 19.16
C ILE A 299 -21.90 1.99 17.98
N TRP A 300 -22.27 1.49 16.80
CA TRP A 300 -21.44 1.57 15.61
C TRP A 300 -21.25 3.01 15.13
N THR A 301 -22.32 3.83 15.15
CA THR A 301 -22.26 5.26 14.78
C THR A 301 -21.35 6.04 15.75
N TYR A 302 -21.51 5.83 17.06
CA TYR A 302 -20.64 6.44 18.07
C TYR A 302 -19.18 6.03 17.87
N ASN A 303 -18.88 4.74 17.68
CA ASN A 303 -17.54 4.24 17.47
C ASN A 303 -16.88 4.83 16.19
N MET A 304 -17.64 5.05 15.11
CA MET A 304 -17.13 5.71 13.90
C MET A 304 -16.71 7.17 14.16
N LEU A 305 -17.52 7.92 14.92
CA LEU A 305 -17.21 9.31 15.30
C LEU A 305 -16.00 9.40 16.21
N ILE A 306 -15.97 8.57 17.26
CA ILE A 306 -14.86 8.47 18.20
C ILE A 306 -13.57 8.18 17.42
N ASN A 307 -13.62 7.21 16.49
CA ASN A 307 -12.47 6.89 15.66
C ASN A 307 -12.03 8.05 14.75
N GLY A 308 -12.99 8.78 14.17
CA GLY A 308 -12.71 9.97 13.36
C GLY A 308 -12.06 11.08 14.19
N LEU A 309 -12.58 11.37 15.38
CA LEU A 309 -12.03 12.37 16.31
C LEU A 309 -10.61 11.99 16.79
N CYS A 310 -10.40 10.72 17.16
CA CYS A 310 -9.08 10.21 17.52
C CYS A 310 -8.09 10.29 16.35
N GLY A 311 -8.55 10.08 15.12
CA GLY A 311 -7.73 10.21 13.92
C GLY A 311 -7.22 11.63 13.67
N GLU A 312 -8.00 12.66 14.06
CA GLU A 312 -7.64 14.09 13.97
C GLU A 312 -6.98 14.65 15.25
N GLY A 313 -6.75 13.84 16.25
CA GLY A 313 -6.13 14.26 17.51
C GLY A 313 -7.08 14.99 18.47
N ARG A 314 -8.38 15.03 18.20
CA ARG A 314 -9.40 15.68 19.03
C ARG A 314 -9.93 14.72 20.10
N ILE A 315 -9.02 14.22 20.94
CA ILE A 315 -9.32 13.11 21.87
C ILE A 315 -10.28 13.53 22.97
N GLU A 316 -10.14 14.76 23.48
CA GLU A 316 -11.05 15.28 24.52
C GLU A 316 -12.53 15.28 24.05
N GLU A 317 -12.76 15.59 22.77
CA GLU A 317 -14.11 15.53 22.21
C GLU A 317 -14.57 14.09 22.01
N ALA A 318 -13.66 13.17 21.69
CA ALA A 318 -13.97 11.75 21.59
C ALA A 318 -14.40 11.16 22.95
N VAL A 319 -13.75 11.60 24.05
CA VAL A 319 -14.16 11.20 25.42
C VAL A 319 -15.52 11.78 25.78
N LYS A 320 -15.77 13.04 25.52
CA LYS A 320 -17.09 13.65 25.72
C LYS A 320 -18.20 12.89 24.97
N LEU A 321 -17.87 12.41 23.76
CA LEU A 321 -18.81 11.62 22.98
C LEU A 321 -19.05 10.23 23.59
N LYS A 322 -18.07 9.62 24.26
CA LYS A 322 -18.25 8.42 25.07
C LYS A 322 -19.22 8.66 26.24
N ASP A 323 -19.05 9.81 26.92
CA ASP A 323 -19.94 10.18 28.04
C ASP A 323 -21.38 10.47 27.54
N GLU A 324 -21.52 11.09 26.37
CA GLU A 324 -22.82 11.32 25.70
C GLU A 324 -23.48 9.98 25.34
N MET A 325 -22.70 9.01 24.86
CA MET A 325 -23.16 7.65 24.54
C MET A 325 -23.72 6.94 25.78
N GLU A 326 -23.03 7.02 26.93
CA GLU A 326 -23.49 6.48 28.21
C GLU A 326 -24.81 7.15 28.67
N ASN A 327 -24.87 8.49 28.58
CA ASN A 327 -26.08 9.26 28.92
C ASN A 327 -27.28 8.88 28.03
N SER A 328 -27.03 8.55 26.78
CA SER A 328 -28.04 8.06 25.81
C SER A 328 -28.43 6.60 25.99
N LYS A 329 -27.97 5.96 27.08
CA LYS A 329 -28.18 4.53 27.40
C LYS A 329 -27.60 3.57 26.36
N VAL A 330 -26.65 4.02 25.57
CA VAL A 330 -25.87 3.18 24.66
C VAL A 330 -24.54 2.90 25.35
N LEU A 331 -24.38 1.71 25.93
CA LEU A 331 -23.18 1.38 26.70
C LEU A 331 -21.95 1.24 25.80
N PRO A 332 -20.81 1.90 26.13
CA PRO A 332 -19.54 1.70 25.43
C PRO A 332 -19.12 0.22 25.47
N ASP A 333 -18.65 -0.28 24.35
CA ASP A 333 -18.14 -1.62 24.21
C ASP A 333 -16.60 -1.67 24.15
N VAL A 334 -16.03 -2.87 24.04
CA VAL A 334 -14.58 -3.07 23.91
C VAL A 334 -14.00 -2.31 22.72
N VAL A 335 -14.78 -2.12 21.64
CA VAL A 335 -14.33 -1.37 20.46
C VAL A 335 -14.22 0.13 20.76
N THR A 336 -15.16 0.68 21.53
CA THR A 336 -15.14 2.06 22.01
C THR A 336 -13.86 2.34 22.81
N TYR A 337 -13.58 1.50 23.81
CA TYR A 337 -12.38 1.62 24.65
C TYR A 337 -11.10 1.47 23.82
N ASN A 338 -11.01 0.44 23.00
CA ASN A 338 -9.84 0.21 22.14
C ASN A 338 -9.54 1.40 21.21
N THR A 339 -10.58 2.02 20.68
CA THR A 339 -10.43 3.18 19.80
C THR A 339 -9.89 4.40 20.56
N LEU A 340 -10.39 4.66 21.76
CA LEU A 340 -9.91 5.75 22.61
C LEU A 340 -8.48 5.50 23.11
N ILE A 341 -8.17 4.26 23.55
CA ILE A 341 -6.83 3.87 24.01
C ILE A 341 -5.80 4.04 22.88
N ASP A 342 -6.08 3.52 21.65
CA ASP A 342 -5.19 3.70 20.48
C ASP A 342 -5.06 5.20 20.11
N GLY A 343 -6.13 5.98 20.28
CA GLY A 343 -6.15 7.43 20.11
C GLY A 343 -5.18 8.13 21.05
N TYR A 344 -5.28 7.90 22.36
CA TYR A 344 -4.39 8.48 23.36
C TYR A 344 -2.93 8.10 23.12
N PHE A 345 -2.65 6.83 22.83
CA PHE A 345 -1.29 6.36 22.57
C PHE A 345 -0.68 6.94 21.28
N LYS A 346 -1.47 7.20 20.26
CA LYS A 346 -1.00 7.85 19.03
C LYS A 346 -0.57 9.28 19.25
N HIS A 347 -1.28 10.00 20.14
CA HIS A 347 -1.08 11.42 20.37
C HIS A 347 -0.24 11.75 21.63
N GLY A 348 0.38 10.73 22.24
CA GLY A 348 1.39 10.92 23.27
C GLY A 348 0.87 11.02 24.71
N SER A 349 -0.44 10.92 24.94
CA SER A 349 -1.05 10.95 26.28
C SER A 349 -1.21 9.54 26.86
N SER A 350 -0.09 8.88 27.14
CA SER A 350 -0.06 7.49 27.55
C SER A 350 -0.73 7.21 28.91
N GLU A 351 -0.60 8.15 29.86
CA GLU A 351 -1.21 8.00 31.20
C GLU A 351 -2.73 7.85 31.13
N GLU A 352 -3.38 8.70 30.32
CA GLU A 352 -4.82 8.63 30.10
C GLU A 352 -5.24 7.35 29.37
N GLY A 353 -4.42 6.90 28.42
CA GLY A 353 -4.62 5.61 27.75
C GLY A 353 -4.62 4.43 28.73
N PHE A 354 -3.69 4.40 29.68
CA PHE A 354 -3.65 3.38 30.74
C PHE A 354 -4.80 3.50 31.72
N ARG A 355 -5.24 4.71 32.06
CA ARG A 355 -6.45 4.90 32.89
C ARG A 355 -7.68 4.26 32.25
N LEU A 356 -7.85 4.43 30.95
CA LEU A 356 -8.95 3.79 30.21
C LEU A 356 -8.83 2.25 30.20
N VAL A 357 -7.62 1.70 30.20
CA VAL A 357 -7.43 0.24 30.32
C VAL A 357 -7.90 -0.25 31.71
N GLU A 358 -7.60 0.49 32.78
CA GLU A 358 -8.08 0.14 34.11
C GLU A 358 -9.61 0.34 34.24
N GLU A 359 -10.17 1.44 33.71
CA GLU A 359 -11.63 1.66 33.67
C GLU A 359 -12.35 0.49 32.94
N MET A 360 -11.77 0.01 31.84
CA MET A 360 -12.29 -1.13 31.11
C MET A 360 -12.32 -2.40 31.97
N ARG A 361 -11.26 -2.64 32.77
CA ARG A 361 -11.19 -3.78 33.72
C ARG A 361 -12.19 -3.66 34.87
N GLU A 362 -12.31 -2.44 35.44
CA GLU A 362 -13.27 -2.18 36.50
C GLU A 362 -14.71 -2.40 36.06
N LYS A 363 -15.02 -2.12 34.78
CA LYS A 363 -16.33 -2.43 34.17
C LYS A 363 -16.50 -3.91 33.79
N GLY A 364 -15.57 -4.78 34.18
CA GLY A 364 -15.62 -6.22 33.93
C GLY A 364 -15.38 -6.64 32.48
N MET A 365 -14.80 -5.77 31.65
CA MET A 365 -14.45 -6.08 30.24
C MET A 365 -13.06 -6.71 30.20
N GLU A 366 -12.95 -7.90 29.62
CA GLU A 366 -11.67 -8.56 29.41
C GLU A 366 -10.86 -7.91 28.29
N LEU A 367 -9.53 -7.83 28.49
CA LEU A 367 -8.61 -7.35 27.46
C LEU A 367 -8.49 -8.39 26.35
N ASN A 368 -9.11 -8.13 25.21
CA ASN A 368 -9.06 -9.04 24.07
C ASN A 368 -7.74 -8.91 23.26
N ALA A 369 -7.59 -9.72 22.21
CA ALA A 369 -6.40 -9.69 21.35
C ALA A 369 -6.12 -8.29 20.75
N VAL A 370 -7.18 -7.53 20.40
CA VAL A 370 -7.02 -6.18 19.82
C VAL A 370 -6.46 -5.20 20.86
N THR A 371 -6.99 -5.21 22.10
CA THR A 371 -6.49 -4.37 23.21
C THR A 371 -5.02 -4.67 23.47
N ASN A 372 -4.67 -5.95 23.56
CA ASN A 372 -3.28 -6.36 23.77
C ASN A 372 -2.37 -5.93 22.62
N ASN A 373 -2.79 -6.04 21.36
CA ASN A 373 -2.03 -5.59 20.21
C ASN A 373 -1.84 -4.06 20.21
N ILE A 374 -2.80 -3.27 20.69
CA ILE A 374 -2.65 -1.82 20.86
C ILE A 374 -1.56 -1.52 21.91
N LEU A 375 -1.57 -2.21 23.05
CA LEU A 375 -0.55 -2.04 24.10
C LEU A 375 0.84 -2.45 23.61
N VAL A 376 0.99 -3.61 22.96
CA VAL A 376 2.25 -4.06 22.37
C VAL A 376 2.77 -3.05 21.35
N LYS A 377 1.91 -2.52 20.48
CA LYS A 377 2.27 -1.51 19.50
C LYS A 377 2.77 -0.21 20.15
N TRP A 378 2.15 0.21 21.25
CA TRP A 378 2.59 1.36 21.99
C TRP A 378 3.95 1.11 22.65
N TYR A 379 4.17 -0.01 23.36
CA TYR A 379 5.46 -0.36 23.94
C TYR A 379 6.57 -0.40 22.87
N CYS A 380 6.30 -0.99 21.71
CA CYS A 380 7.24 -0.99 20.58
C CYS A 380 7.56 0.41 20.06
N LYS A 381 6.58 1.34 20.04
CA LYS A 381 6.77 2.74 19.62
C LYS A 381 7.67 3.51 20.58
N GLU A 382 7.50 3.27 21.89
CA GLU A 382 8.30 3.90 22.96
C GLU A 382 9.68 3.23 23.16
N GLY A 383 9.99 2.19 22.38
CA GLY A 383 11.25 1.45 22.51
C GLY A 383 11.33 0.51 23.71
N LYS A 384 10.23 0.31 24.44
CA LYS A 384 10.12 -0.54 25.63
C LYS A 384 9.87 -1.99 25.19
N MET A 385 10.91 -2.63 24.62
CA MET A 385 10.76 -3.95 23.99
C MET A 385 10.58 -5.08 25.01
N ASP A 386 11.13 -4.93 26.21
CA ASP A 386 11.02 -5.94 27.27
C ASP A 386 9.60 -6.00 27.81
N GLU A 387 8.96 -4.85 28.02
CA GLU A 387 7.55 -4.74 28.40
C GLU A 387 6.61 -5.21 27.27
N ALA A 388 6.97 -4.95 26.00
CA ALA A 388 6.21 -5.48 24.87
C ALA A 388 6.19 -7.01 24.85
N SER A 389 7.34 -7.65 25.09
CA SER A 389 7.48 -9.11 25.13
C SER A 389 6.78 -9.72 26.33
N GLU A 390 6.89 -9.09 27.50
CA GLU A 390 6.16 -9.49 28.69
C GLU A 390 4.64 -9.42 28.48
N ARG A 391 4.16 -8.37 27.80
CA ARG A 391 2.74 -8.23 27.48
C ARG A 391 2.25 -9.35 26.56
N VAL A 392 3.06 -9.78 25.61
CA VAL A 392 2.73 -10.92 24.74
C VAL A 392 2.67 -12.21 25.52
N ARG A 393 3.57 -12.42 26.50
CA ARG A 393 3.54 -13.58 27.39
C ARG A 393 2.25 -13.60 28.22
N MET A 394 1.90 -12.47 28.83
CA MET A 394 0.64 -12.34 29.58
C MET A 394 -0.61 -12.60 28.73
N MET A 395 -0.55 -12.20 27.44
CA MET A 395 -1.61 -12.45 26.46
C MET A 395 -1.79 -13.96 26.23
N GLU A 396 -0.68 -14.71 26.06
CA GLU A 396 -0.73 -16.19 25.94
C GLU A 396 -1.29 -16.86 27.18
N GLU A 397 -0.86 -16.44 28.38
CA GLU A 397 -1.34 -16.96 29.67
C GLU A 397 -2.82 -16.69 29.89
N SER A 398 -3.35 -15.58 29.39
CA SER A 398 -4.77 -15.21 29.46
C SER A 398 -5.65 -15.90 28.41
N GLY A 399 -5.10 -16.83 27.62
CA GLY A 399 -5.87 -17.59 26.62
C GLY A 399 -6.09 -16.87 25.27
N PHE A 400 -5.42 -15.74 25.06
CA PHE A 400 -5.43 -15.01 23.79
C PHE A 400 -4.08 -15.19 23.07
N PRO A 401 -3.86 -16.26 22.31
CA PRO A 401 -2.57 -16.50 21.68
C PRO A 401 -2.21 -15.38 20.69
N PRO A 402 -0.91 -14.99 20.62
CA PRO A 402 -0.43 -14.01 19.67
C PRO A 402 -0.83 -14.38 18.25
N ASP A 403 -1.34 -13.41 17.52
CA ASP A 403 -1.75 -13.54 16.13
C ASP A 403 -0.68 -12.98 15.19
N LYS A 404 -0.95 -13.05 13.88
CA LYS A 404 -0.09 -12.49 12.85
C LYS A 404 0.25 -11.01 13.09
N VAL A 405 -0.72 -10.23 13.60
CA VAL A 405 -0.54 -8.79 13.84
C VAL A 405 0.42 -8.55 14.99
N THR A 406 0.30 -9.35 16.07
CA THR A 406 1.20 -9.30 17.23
C THR A 406 2.65 -9.53 16.82
N TYR A 407 2.93 -10.62 16.07
CA TYR A 407 4.28 -10.93 15.62
C TYR A 407 4.85 -9.86 14.69
N ASN A 408 4.08 -9.39 13.71
CA ASN A 408 4.52 -8.32 12.81
C ASN A 408 4.82 -7.03 13.60
N THR A 409 4.03 -6.71 14.63
CA THR A 409 4.25 -5.52 15.47
C THR A 409 5.55 -5.64 16.26
N LEU A 410 5.83 -6.80 16.88
CA LEU A 410 7.07 -7.06 17.60
C LEU A 410 8.30 -6.99 16.68
N ILE A 411 8.24 -7.67 15.52
CA ILE A 411 9.34 -7.65 14.54
C ILE A 411 9.65 -6.21 14.13
N ASN A 412 8.62 -5.42 13.80
CA ASN A 412 8.80 -4.00 13.46
C ASN A 412 9.36 -3.17 14.63
N GLY A 413 8.94 -3.49 15.87
CA GLY A 413 9.47 -2.88 17.09
C GLY A 413 10.95 -3.16 17.29
N TYR A 414 11.35 -4.42 17.22
CA TYR A 414 12.75 -4.84 17.33
C TYR A 414 13.62 -4.24 16.22
N CYS A 415 13.13 -4.20 14.97
CA CYS A 415 13.83 -3.53 13.88
C CYS A 415 14.08 -2.05 14.15
N LYS A 416 13.08 -1.32 14.68
CA LYS A 416 13.23 0.10 15.03
C LYS A 416 14.18 0.33 16.20
N ALA A 417 14.20 -0.60 17.15
CA ALA A 417 15.13 -0.59 18.29
C ALA A 417 16.56 -1.03 17.93
N GLY A 418 16.81 -1.43 16.67
CA GLY A 418 18.12 -1.95 16.23
C GLY A 418 18.45 -3.37 16.73
N LYS A 419 17.49 -4.06 17.35
CA LYS A 419 17.65 -5.41 17.90
C LYS A 419 17.30 -6.45 16.82
N LEU A 420 18.14 -6.59 15.78
CA LEU A 420 17.87 -7.49 14.64
C LEU A 420 17.86 -8.98 15.01
N GLY A 421 18.69 -9.40 15.98
CA GLY A 421 18.72 -10.80 16.44
C GLY A 421 17.36 -11.26 16.92
N GLU A 422 16.77 -10.47 17.82
CA GLU A 422 15.44 -10.70 18.38
C GLU A 422 14.33 -10.62 17.32
N ALA A 423 14.49 -9.72 16.32
CA ALA A 423 13.55 -9.64 15.20
C ALA A 423 13.56 -10.95 14.37
N PHE A 424 14.73 -11.54 14.12
CA PHE A 424 14.83 -12.84 13.43
C PHE A 424 14.28 -13.99 14.26
N GLU A 425 14.52 -14.01 15.58
CA GLU A 425 13.92 -15.01 16.48
C GLU A 425 12.38 -14.96 16.44
N MET A 426 11.80 -13.77 16.45
CA MET A 426 10.35 -13.58 16.33
C MET A 426 9.84 -14.02 14.95
N MET A 427 10.58 -13.77 13.88
CA MET A 427 10.25 -14.24 12.53
C MET A 427 10.24 -15.76 12.45
N ASP A 428 11.22 -16.44 13.05
CA ASP A 428 11.29 -17.90 13.08
C ASP A 428 10.18 -18.50 13.96
N LEU A 429 9.86 -17.87 15.10
CA LEU A 429 8.75 -18.27 15.96
C LEU A 429 7.41 -18.14 15.23
N MET A 430 7.19 -17.05 14.55
CA MET A 430 6.02 -16.82 13.69
C MET A 430 5.87 -17.93 12.64
N GLY A 431 6.98 -18.30 11.99
CA GLY A 431 7.02 -19.37 11.01
C GLY A 431 6.69 -20.74 11.61
N ARG A 432 7.22 -21.07 12.79
CA ARG A 432 6.91 -22.34 13.52
C ARG A 432 5.45 -22.43 13.91
N LYS A 433 4.79 -21.29 14.24
CA LYS A 433 3.34 -21.21 14.52
C LYS A 433 2.48 -21.27 13.25
N GLY A 434 3.07 -21.38 12.06
CA GLY A 434 2.35 -21.50 10.78
C GLY A 434 1.87 -20.18 10.19
N PHE A 435 2.25 -19.03 10.75
CA PHE A 435 1.92 -17.73 10.21
C PHE A 435 2.91 -17.30 9.12
N LYS A 436 2.41 -16.68 8.06
CA LYS A 436 3.25 -16.02 7.05
C LYS A 436 3.37 -14.53 7.38
N MET A 437 4.60 -14.03 7.45
CA MET A 437 4.91 -12.61 7.58
C MET A 437 4.28 -11.83 6.42
N ASP A 438 3.86 -10.60 6.67
CA ASP A 438 3.38 -9.72 5.59
C ASP A 438 4.54 -9.01 4.89
N THR A 439 4.26 -8.48 3.70
CA THR A 439 5.26 -7.78 2.88
C THR A 439 5.78 -6.52 3.56
N ILE A 440 4.96 -5.84 4.36
CA ILE A 440 5.34 -4.61 5.07
C ILE A 440 6.42 -4.93 6.11
N THR A 441 6.22 -5.99 6.90
CA THR A 441 7.20 -6.42 7.91
C THR A 441 8.49 -6.90 7.26
N LEU A 442 8.41 -7.66 6.16
CA LEU A 442 9.58 -8.06 5.38
C LEU A 442 10.37 -6.83 4.89
N ASN A 443 9.68 -5.84 4.34
CA ASN A 443 10.30 -4.60 3.87
C ASN A 443 10.93 -3.80 5.02
N THR A 444 10.35 -3.84 6.23
CA THR A 444 10.94 -3.21 7.42
C THR A 444 12.26 -3.87 7.83
N ILE A 445 12.32 -5.21 7.83
CA ILE A 445 13.57 -5.95 8.12
C ILE A 445 14.62 -5.64 7.05
N LEU A 446 14.25 -5.69 5.75
CA LEU A 446 15.15 -5.34 4.65
C LEU A 446 15.70 -3.92 4.78
N HIS A 447 14.83 -2.95 5.10
CA HIS A 447 15.25 -1.56 5.33
C HIS A 447 16.24 -1.44 6.49
N THR A 448 15.97 -2.14 7.60
CA THR A 448 16.85 -2.11 8.78
C THR A 448 18.21 -2.74 8.48
N LEU A 449 18.24 -3.88 7.79
CA LEU A 449 19.48 -4.52 7.34
C LEU A 449 20.30 -3.62 6.41
N CYS A 450 19.62 -2.93 5.46
CA CYS A 450 20.28 -1.96 4.59
C CYS A 450 20.83 -0.75 5.36
N LYS A 451 20.11 -0.27 6.37
CA LYS A 451 20.56 0.84 7.24
C LYS A 451 21.81 0.46 8.04
N GLU A 452 21.88 -0.78 8.53
CA GLU A 452 23.03 -1.33 9.25
C GLU A 452 24.16 -1.85 8.34
N LYS A 453 24.07 -1.61 7.03
CA LYS A 453 25.03 -2.07 6.01
C LYS A 453 25.20 -3.60 5.93
N LYS A 454 24.24 -4.38 6.44
CA LYS A 454 24.21 -5.85 6.37
C LYS A 454 23.59 -6.34 5.06
N LEU A 455 24.13 -5.88 3.93
CA LEU A 455 23.55 -6.10 2.59
C LEU A 455 23.58 -7.56 2.13
N LYS A 456 24.52 -8.38 2.64
CA LYS A 456 24.56 -9.82 2.36
C LYS A 456 23.35 -10.52 2.96
N GLU A 457 23.09 -10.29 4.26
CA GLU A 457 21.93 -10.84 4.97
C GLU A 457 20.61 -10.37 4.34
N ALA A 458 20.53 -9.11 3.92
CA ALA A 458 19.36 -8.58 3.21
C ALA A 458 19.09 -9.30 1.87
N SER A 459 20.15 -9.58 1.10
CA SER A 459 20.05 -10.34 -0.16
C SER A 459 19.63 -11.80 0.05
N GLU A 460 20.20 -12.46 1.08
CA GLU A 460 19.84 -13.81 1.48
C GLU A 460 18.39 -13.90 1.96
N LEU A 461 17.94 -12.92 2.74
CA LEU A 461 16.56 -12.82 3.19
C LEU A 461 15.60 -12.67 2.01
N LEU A 462 15.91 -11.79 1.05
CA LEU A 462 15.07 -11.58 -0.15
C LEU A 462 14.96 -12.89 -0.96
N SER A 463 16.10 -13.59 -1.15
CA SER A 463 16.16 -14.86 -1.89
C SER A 463 15.39 -15.97 -1.17
N SER A 464 15.58 -16.12 0.15
CA SER A 464 14.88 -17.12 0.96
C SER A 464 13.39 -16.86 1.05
N ALA A 465 12.98 -15.59 1.15
CA ALA A 465 11.58 -15.19 1.13
C ALA A 465 10.90 -15.58 -0.20
N SER A 466 11.59 -15.37 -1.34
CA SER A 466 11.12 -15.83 -2.64
C SER A 466 10.91 -17.34 -2.69
N ASN A 467 11.88 -18.11 -2.19
CA ASN A 467 11.82 -19.58 -2.18
C ASN A 467 10.72 -20.13 -1.24
N ARG A 468 10.43 -19.42 -0.14
CA ARG A 468 9.35 -19.76 0.80
C ARG A 468 7.96 -19.31 0.32
N GLY A 469 7.85 -18.71 -0.87
CA GLY A 469 6.58 -18.26 -1.46
C GLY A 469 5.98 -17.03 -0.79
N TYR A 470 6.81 -16.15 -0.19
CA TYR A 470 6.36 -14.82 0.21
C TYR A 470 6.14 -13.94 -1.03
N LEU A 471 5.12 -13.08 -0.95
CA LEU A 471 4.88 -12.10 -2.00
C LEU A 471 5.92 -10.99 -1.87
N LEU A 472 6.86 -10.95 -2.81
CA LEU A 472 7.81 -9.84 -2.95
C LEU A 472 7.18 -8.79 -3.85
N ASP A 473 7.26 -7.55 -3.42
CA ASP A 473 6.76 -6.40 -4.17
C ASP A 473 7.91 -5.51 -4.67
N GLU A 474 7.53 -4.47 -5.37
CA GLU A 474 8.45 -3.44 -5.84
C GLU A 474 9.25 -2.78 -4.71
N VAL A 475 8.62 -2.59 -3.53
CA VAL A 475 9.26 -1.94 -2.38
C VAL A 475 10.37 -2.80 -1.81
N SER A 476 10.18 -4.14 -1.80
CA SER A 476 11.22 -5.10 -1.36
C SER A 476 12.51 -4.95 -2.18
N TYR A 477 12.36 -4.93 -3.51
CA TYR A 477 13.50 -4.75 -4.42
C TYR A 477 14.07 -3.33 -4.36
N GLY A 478 13.20 -2.30 -4.34
CA GLY A 478 13.58 -0.89 -4.26
C GLY A 478 14.41 -0.56 -3.02
N THR A 479 14.06 -1.15 -1.88
CA THR A 479 14.78 -0.99 -0.60
C THR A 479 16.22 -1.54 -0.72
N LEU A 480 16.38 -2.75 -1.25
CA LEU A 480 17.70 -3.35 -1.39
C LEU A 480 18.52 -2.67 -2.50
N LEU A 481 17.88 -2.21 -3.60
CA LEU A 481 18.53 -1.39 -4.62
C LEU A 481 19.11 -0.10 -4.01
N ALA A 482 18.32 0.63 -3.21
CA ALA A 482 18.78 1.82 -2.51
C ALA A 482 19.95 1.53 -1.57
N GLY A 483 19.89 0.39 -0.85
CA GLY A 483 20.98 -0.08 -0.01
C GLY A 483 22.28 -0.32 -0.78
N TYR A 484 22.22 -1.03 -1.91
CA TYR A 484 23.40 -1.28 -2.75
C TYR A 484 24.00 0.01 -3.33
N PHE A 485 23.16 0.96 -3.78
CA PHE A 485 23.65 2.24 -4.29
C PHE A 485 24.31 3.09 -3.20
N LYS A 486 23.73 3.11 -2.00
CA LYS A 486 24.31 3.84 -0.86
C LYS A 486 25.69 3.29 -0.45
N ASP A 487 25.91 2.00 -0.65
CA ASP A 487 27.18 1.32 -0.33
C ASP A 487 28.12 1.22 -1.56
N GLY A 488 27.83 1.90 -2.66
CA GLY A 488 28.66 1.97 -3.86
C GLY A 488 28.64 0.73 -4.77
N MET A 489 27.78 -0.26 -4.48
CA MET A 489 27.77 -1.57 -5.18
C MET A 489 26.86 -1.56 -6.41
N ALA A 490 27.15 -0.69 -7.39
CA ALA A 490 26.30 -0.50 -8.59
C ALA A 490 26.05 -1.79 -9.37
N ASP A 491 27.05 -2.68 -9.48
CA ASP A 491 26.90 -3.88 -10.30
C ASP A 491 25.92 -4.89 -9.67
N LYS A 492 25.93 -5.01 -8.32
CA LYS A 492 24.93 -5.80 -7.61
C LYS A 492 23.53 -5.19 -7.71
N ALA A 493 23.41 -3.86 -7.66
CA ALA A 493 22.14 -3.18 -7.88
C ALA A 493 21.60 -3.47 -9.29
N LEU A 494 22.42 -3.42 -10.33
CA LEU A 494 22.00 -3.75 -11.69
C LEU A 494 21.63 -5.23 -11.89
N GLN A 495 22.29 -6.14 -11.20
CA GLN A 495 21.91 -7.56 -11.17
C GLN A 495 20.53 -7.74 -10.52
N LEU A 496 20.31 -7.10 -9.36
CA LEU A 496 19.04 -7.14 -8.65
C LEU A 496 17.89 -6.53 -9.48
N TRP A 497 18.16 -5.43 -10.20
CA TRP A 497 17.22 -4.86 -11.17
C TRP A 497 16.82 -5.87 -12.26
N SER A 498 17.80 -6.59 -12.80
CA SER A 498 17.55 -7.60 -13.82
C SER A 498 16.72 -8.76 -13.27
N GLU A 499 16.97 -9.18 -12.01
CA GLU A 499 16.18 -10.21 -11.32
C GLU A 499 14.72 -9.77 -11.13
N MET A 500 14.50 -8.53 -10.64
CA MET A 500 13.18 -7.94 -10.47
C MET A 500 12.36 -8.00 -11.77
N ARG A 501 13.01 -7.64 -12.90
CA ARG A 501 12.38 -7.67 -14.23
C ARG A 501 12.08 -9.10 -14.69
N LYS A 502 12.96 -10.07 -14.42
CA LYS A 502 12.73 -11.49 -14.75
C LYS A 502 11.53 -12.07 -13.99
N LYS A 503 11.27 -11.58 -12.78
CA LYS A 503 10.10 -11.97 -11.96
C LYS A 503 8.82 -11.20 -12.32
N GLU A 504 8.84 -10.45 -13.43
CA GLU A 504 7.68 -9.66 -13.92
C GLU A 504 7.16 -8.60 -12.93
N ILE A 505 7.99 -8.21 -11.94
CA ILE A 505 7.64 -7.11 -11.04
C ILE A 505 7.84 -5.81 -11.79
N ILE A 506 6.74 -5.06 -11.95
CA ILE A 506 6.71 -3.81 -12.73
C ILE A 506 7.29 -2.68 -11.87
N PRO A 507 8.41 -2.05 -12.28
CA PRO A 507 8.99 -0.93 -11.56
C PRO A 507 8.11 0.33 -11.69
N SER A 508 7.94 1.05 -10.59
CA SER A 508 7.31 2.38 -10.57
C SER A 508 8.33 3.49 -10.87
N ILE A 509 7.84 4.72 -10.90
CA ILE A 509 8.68 5.93 -11.02
C ILE A 509 9.67 6.00 -9.85
N ILE A 510 9.26 5.61 -8.64
CA ILE A 510 10.12 5.66 -7.43
C ILE A 510 11.32 4.74 -7.59
N THR A 511 11.12 3.51 -8.07
CA THR A 511 12.20 2.55 -8.30
C THR A 511 13.12 3.00 -9.44
N TYR A 512 12.56 3.61 -10.51
CA TYR A 512 13.38 4.25 -11.54
C TYR A 512 14.20 5.43 -11.01
N ASN A 513 13.63 6.28 -10.15
CA ASN A 513 14.34 7.38 -9.51
C ASN A 513 15.48 6.88 -8.62
N THR A 514 15.26 5.78 -7.90
CA THR A 514 16.28 5.14 -7.07
C THR A 514 17.48 4.66 -7.91
N ILE A 515 17.23 3.96 -9.03
CA ILE A 515 18.32 3.44 -9.86
C ILE A 515 19.02 4.56 -10.64
N ILE A 516 18.27 5.53 -11.19
CA ILE A 516 18.84 6.68 -11.89
C ILE A 516 19.68 7.52 -10.94
N GLY A 517 19.13 7.88 -9.76
CA GLY A 517 19.84 8.65 -8.74
C GLY A 517 21.10 7.94 -8.24
N GLY A 518 21.00 6.65 -7.92
CA GLY A 518 22.16 5.87 -7.49
C GLY A 518 23.27 5.76 -8.54
N LEU A 519 22.92 5.55 -9.80
CA LEU A 519 23.89 5.54 -10.90
C LEU A 519 24.56 6.91 -11.08
N CYS A 520 23.79 8.00 -10.94
CA CYS A 520 24.31 9.37 -11.00
C CYS A 520 25.30 9.67 -9.88
N GLN A 521 24.97 9.27 -8.64
CA GLN A 521 25.87 9.43 -7.48
C GLN A 521 27.21 8.71 -7.67
N LEU A 522 27.19 7.55 -8.31
CA LEU A 522 28.40 6.75 -8.59
C LEU A 522 29.09 7.13 -9.91
N GLY A 523 28.69 8.22 -10.57
CA GLY A 523 29.32 8.70 -11.81
C GLY A 523 29.03 7.86 -13.05
N LYS A 524 28.11 6.84 -12.96
CA LYS A 524 27.72 5.98 -14.10
C LYS A 524 26.62 6.67 -14.96
N THR A 525 26.92 7.86 -15.48
CA THR A 525 25.97 8.78 -16.10
C THR A 525 25.32 8.21 -17.37
N GLU A 526 26.05 7.51 -18.22
CA GLU A 526 25.52 6.88 -19.44
C GLU A 526 24.46 5.81 -19.11
N GLN A 527 24.71 5.02 -18.06
CA GLN A 527 23.75 4.02 -17.60
C GLN A 527 22.51 4.67 -17.01
N ALA A 528 22.65 5.77 -16.27
CA ALA A 528 21.52 6.55 -15.74
C ALA A 528 20.63 7.08 -16.88
N ILE A 529 21.24 7.67 -17.91
CA ILE A 529 20.52 8.15 -19.11
C ILE A 529 19.82 7.00 -19.85
N SER A 530 20.47 5.82 -19.92
CA SER A 530 19.85 4.62 -20.50
C SER A 530 18.60 4.20 -19.73
N LYS A 531 18.64 4.24 -18.39
CA LYS A 531 17.49 3.93 -17.53
C LYS A 531 16.37 4.96 -17.64
N PHE A 532 16.69 6.22 -17.79
CA PHE A 532 15.71 7.26 -18.09
C PHE A 532 14.99 7.03 -19.43
N LYS A 533 15.74 6.63 -20.46
CA LYS A 533 15.14 6.27 -21.76
C LYS A 533 14.26 5.02 -21.67
N GLU A 534 14.66 4.04 -20.85
CA GLU A 534 13.87 2.83 -20.58
C GLU A 534 12.55 3.17 -19.88
N LEU A 535 12.56 4.07 -18.89
CA LEU A 535 11.36 4.59 -18.22
C LEU A 535 10.36 5.17 -19.22
N LEU A 536 10.85 6.03 -20.14
CA LEU A 536 10.01 6.64 -21.18
C LEU A 536 9.42 5.60 -22.15
N ARG A 537 10.21 4.59 -22.57
CA ARG A 537 9.74 3.51 -23.46
C ARG A 537 8.65 2.65 -22.80
N ASN A 538 8.69 2.49 -21.49
CA ASN A 538 7.69 1.75 -20.74
C ASN A 538 6.39 2.58 -20.52
N GLY A 539 6.29 3.77 -21.09
CA GLY A 539 5.10 4.63 -21.01
C GLY A 539 4.89 5.30 -19.65
N LEU A 540 5.89 5.27 -18.76
CA LEU A 540 5.83 5.98 -17.48
C LEU A 540 6.07 7.47 -17.70
N VAL A 541 5.35 8.31 -16.97
CA VAL A 541 5.52 9.77 -17.03
C VAL A 541 6.53 10.18 -15.94
N PRO A 542 7.73 10.70 -16.33
CA PRO A 542 8.71 11.17 -15.36
C PRO A 542 8.12 12.27 -14.46
N ASP A 543 8.47 12.27 -13.19
CA ASP A 543 8.15 13.33 -12.25
C ASP A 543 9.24 14.41 -12.20
N ALA A 544 9.04 15.47 -11.42
CA ALA A 544 10.01 16.55 -11.26
C ALA A 544 11.37 16.03 -10.75
N THR A 545 11.37 15.05 -9.86
CA THR A 545 12.59 14.45 -9.31
C THR A 545 13.40 13.75 -10.40
N THR A 546 12.73 12.99 -11.29
CA THR A 546 13.38 12.31 -12.43
C THR A 546 14.05 13.33 -13.36
N TYR A 547 13.30 14.39 -13.73
CA TYR A 547 13.86 15.44 -14.59
C TYR A 547 15.03 16.15 -13.92
N ASN A 548 14.89 16.57 -12.66
CA ASN A 548 15.94 17.28 -11.93
C ASN A 548 17.23 16.44 -11.83
N THR A 549 17.09 15.13 -11.59
CA THR A 549 18.24 14.21 -11.51
C THR A 549 19.00 14.17 -12.84
N ILE A 550 18.31 14.03 -13.97
CA ILE A 550 18.97 13.98 -15.29
C ILE A 550 19.49 15.34 -15.72
N ILE A 551 18.78 16.45 -15.43
CA ILE A 551 19.27 17.82 -15.66
C ILE A 551 20.58 18.03 -14.90
N HIS A 552 20.64 17.60 -13.62
CA HIS A 552 21.87 17.69 -12.81
C HIS A 552 23.03 16.90 -13.44
N VAL A 553 22.78 15.71 -13.97
CA VAL A 553 23.79 14.91 -14.67
C VAL A 553 24.35 15.66 -15.87
N TYR A 554 23.48 16.21 -16.73
CA TYR A 554 23.93 16.94 -17.89
C TYR A 554 24.69 18.24 -17.53
N CYS A 555 24.26 18.93 -16.47
CA CYS A 555 25.00 20.09 -15.93
C CYS A 555 26.40 19.68 -15.42
N LYS A 556 26.50 18.55 -14.71
CA LYS A 556 27.80 18.05 -14.20
C LYS A 556 28.74 17.60 -15.31
N GLU A 557 28.21 17.14 -16.45
CA GLU A 557 29.01 16.76 -17.63
C GLU A 557 29.36 17.96 -18.56
N GLY A 558 29.00 19.20 -18.18
CA GLY A 558 29.19 20.37 -19.03
C GLY A 558 28.28 20.41 -20.27
N LYS A 559 27.26 19.54 -20.34
CA LYS A 559 26.30 19.47 -21.46
C LYS A 559 25.06 20.33 -21.19
N VAL A 560 25.30 21.61 -20.89
CA VAL A 560 24.24 22.51 -20.39
C VAL A 560 23.10 22.70 -21.39
N GLU A 561 23.35 22.67 -22.70
CA GLU A 561 22.30 22.74 -23.71
C GLU A 561 21.28 21.60 -23.59
N LYS A 562 21.75 20.38 -23.40
CA LYS A 562 20.84 19.22 -23.17
C LYS A 562 20.07 19.32 -21.86
N ALA A 563 20.64 19.93 -20.82
CA ALA A 563 19.95 20.22 -19.59
C ALA A 563 18.76 21.16 -19.80
N PHE A 564 18.96 22.23 -20.61
CA PHE A 564 17.88 23.15 -20.99
C PHE A 564 16.83 22.52 -21.91
N GLU A 565 17.21 21.64 -22.83
CA GLU A 565 16.23 20.88 -23.63
C GLU A 565 15.32 20.04 -22.75
N LEU A 566 15.86 19.38 -21.70
CA LEU A 566 15.08 18.61 -20.76
C LEU A 566 14.21 19.49 -19.85
N HIS A 567 14.72 20.63 -19.42
CA HIS A 567 13.94 21.63 -18.70
C HIS A 567 12.73 22.08 -19.53
N ASN A 568 12.91 22.38 -20.80
CA ASN A 568 11.83 22.78 -21.71
C ASN A 568 10.79 21.65 -21.85
N LYS A 569 11.23 20.39 -22.01
CA LYS A 569 10.33 19.22 -22.04
C LYS A 569 9.56 19.02 -20.73
N MET A 570 10.17 19.34 -19.58
CA MET A 570 9.49 19.33 -18.29
C MET A 570 8.34 20.35 -18.27
N VAL A 571 8.58 21.57 -18.74
CA VAL A 571 7.58 22.64 -18.83
C VAL A 571 6.47 22.29 -19.84
N GLU A 572 6.80 21.77 -21.01
CA GLU A 572 5.84 21.31 -22.03
C GLU A 572 4.88 20.25 -21.47
N LYS A 573 5.35 19.40 -20.56
CA LYS A 573 4.53 18.41 -19.86
C LYS A 573 3.75 18.96 -18.66
N SER A 574 3.67 20.29 -18.53
CA SER A 574 2.97 20.99 -17.44
C SER A 574 3.55 20.69 -16.03
N LEU A 575 4.77 20.20 -15.95
CA LEU A 575 5.51 20.09 -14.70
C LEU A 575 6.15 21.45 -14.40
N LYS A 576 5.79 22.04 -13.26
CA LYS A 576 6.35 23.34 -12.86
C LYS A 576 7.77 23.15 -12.32
N PRO A 577 8.79 23.81 -12.91
CA PRO A 577 10.13 23.85 -12.33
C PRO A 577 10.09 24.50 -10.95
N ASP A 578 10.77 23.89 -10.00
CA ASP A 578 10.89 24.37 -8.63
C ASP A 578 12.23 25.07 -8.38
N VAL A 579 12.43 25.57 -7.16
CA VAL A 579 13.70 26.23 -6.76
C VAL A 579 14.90 25.30 -6.96
N PHE A 580 14.70 23.99 -6.73
CA PHE A 580 15.76 23.00 -6.91
C PHE A 580 16.19 22.87 -8.38
N THR A 581 15.23 22.87 -9.32
CA THR A 581 15.51 22.91 -10.77
C THR A 581 16.34 24.14 -11.15
N CYS A 582 15.97 25.33 -10.60
CA CYS A 582 16.70 26.57 -10.84
C CYS A 582 18.15 26.46 -10.34
N ASN A 583 18.33 25.99 -9.11
CA ASN A 583 19.65 25.87 -8.48
C ASN A 583 20.58 24.94 -9.28
N ILE A 584 20.06 23.84 -9.81
CA ILE A 584 20.82 22.90 -10.66
C ILE A 584 21.29 23.59 -11.96
N LEU A 585 20.37 24.31 -12.65
CA LEU A 585 20.70 24.99 -13.90
C LEU A 585 21.69 26.13 -13.67
N LEU A 586 21.51 26.94 -12.63
CA LEU A 586 22.44 28.00 -12.26
C LEU A 586 23.82 27.45 -11.93
N SER A 587 23.88 26.36 -11.13
CA SER A 587 25.13 25.69 -10.79
C SER A 587 25.84 25.16 -12.06
N GLY A 588 25.08 24.54 -12.97
CA GLY A 588 25.61 24.09 -14.27
C GLY A 588 26.19 25.21 -15.09
N LEU A 589 25.45 26.32 -15.26
CA LEU A 589 25.92 27.49 -16.00
C LEU A 589 27.17 28.13 -15.38
N CYS A 590 27.20 28.26 -14.04
CA CYS A 590 28.37 28.80 -13.34
C CYS A 590 29.59 27.88 -13.44
N SER A 591 29.38 26.57 -13.44
CA SER A 591 30.49 25.60 -13.59
C SER A 591 31.07 25.54 -14.98
N ASP A 592 30.26 25.82 -16.01
CA ASP A 592 30.64 25.84 -17.42
C ASP A 592 31.14 27.24 -17.90
N GLY A 593 31.35 28.19 -16.96
CA GLY A 593 31.83 29.55 -17.27
C GLY A 593 30.81 30.45 -17.98
N MET A 594 29.54 30.05 -18.06
CA MET A 594 28.49 30.82 -18.76
C MET A 594 27.75 31.77 -17.79
N LEU A 595 28.52 32.57 -17.05
CA LEU A 595 27.99 33.41 -15.95
C LEU A 595 26.94 34.43 -16.41
N GLU A 596 27.08 35.03 -17.59
CA GLU A 596 26.10 35.99 -18.13
C GLU A 596 24.73 35.34 -18.38
N LYS A 597 24.73 34.07 -18.86
CA LYS A 597 23.46 33.29 -18.98
C LYS A 597 22.89 32.97 -17.62
N ALA A 598 23.73 32.66 -16.62
CA ALA A 598 23.29 32.42 -15.25
C ALA A 598 22.62 33.64 -14.62
N LEU A 599 23.24 34.83 -14.78
CA LEU A 599 22.68 36.12 -14.32
C LEU A 599 21.34 36.43 -15.00
N LYS A 600 21.25 36.19 -16.31
CA LYS A 600 20.00 36.39 -17.06
C LYS A 600 18.90 35.45 -16.56
N LEU A 601 19.18 34.16 -16.31
CA LEU A 601 18.23 33.20 -15.79
C LEU A 601 17.80 33.59 -14.38
N PHE A 602 18.73 33.96 -13.50
CA PHE A 602 18.46 34.40 -12.13
C PHE A 602 17.53 35.64 -12.13
N ASN A 603 17.83 36.67 -12.91
CA ASN A 603 17.01 37.88 -12.99
C ASN A 603 15.60 37.59 -13.56
N THR A 604 15.52 36.72 -14.59
CA THR A 604 14.22 36.30 -15.14
C THR A 604 13.38 35.58 -14.07
N TRP A 605 14.01 34.71 -13.31
CA TRP A 605 13.32 33.98 -12.25
C TRP A 605 12.77 34.88 -11.16
N ILE A 606 13.54 35.92 -10.79
CA ILE A 606 13.11 36.97 -9.86
C ILE A 606 11.94 37.79 -10.42
N SER A 607 12.07 38.25 -11.69
CA SER A 607 11.03 39.07 -12.31
C SER A 607 9.69 38.35 -12.50
N GLU A 608 9.72 37.02 -12.63
CA GLU A 608 8.54 36.16 -12.67
C GLU A 608 7.92 35.90 -11.30
N GLY A 609 8.47 36.47 -10.21
CA GLY A 609 7.97 36.28 -8.84
C GLY A 609 8.11 34.85 -8.31
N LYS A 610 9.00 34.06 -8.87
CA LYS A 610 9.25 32.69 -8.40
C LYS A 610 10.04 32.70 -7.10
N ALA A 611 9.80 31.68 -6.27
CA ALA A 611 10.52 31.52 -5.00
C ALA A 611 12.01 31.32 -5.25
N ILE A 612 12.83 31.97 -4.43
CA ILE A 612 14.29 31.87 -4.40
C ILE A 612 14.70 31.61 -2.97
N ASP A 613 15.68 30.75 -2.80
CA ASP A 613 16.20 30.39 -1.49
C ASP A 613 17.67 30.85 -1.30
N GLN A 614 18.17 30.60 -0.11
CA GLN A 614 19.54 30.87 0.26
C GLN A 614 20.57 30.16 -0.64
N VAL A 615 20.23 28.94 -1.10
CA VAL A 615 21.09 28.13 -1.97
C VAL A 615 21.22 28.78 -3.36
N THR A 616 20.15 29.40 -3.87
CA THR A 616 20.16 30.13 -5.15
C THR A 616 21.16 31.28 -5.09
N TYR A 617 21.11 32.14 -4.06
CA TYR A 617 22.05 33.22 -3.86
C TYR A 617 23.48 32.71 -3.69
N ASN A 618 23.70 31.69 -2.86
CA ASN A 618 25.02 31.10 -2.64
C ASN A 618 25.63 30.56 -3.95
N THR A 619 24.83 29.94 -4.81
CA THR A 619 25.26 29.44 -6.12
C THR A 619 25.73 30.58 -7.01
N MET A 620 24.95 31.66 -7.09
CA MET A 620 25.30 32.83 -7.90
C MET A 620 26.52 33.58 -7.34
N ILE A 621 26.60 33.81 -6.04
CA ILE A 621 27.72 34.43 -5.37
C ILE A 621 29.00 33.62 -5.60
N SER A 622 28.93 32.30 -5.45
CA SER A 622 30.08 31.41 -5.72
C SER A 622 30.54 31.49 -7.18
N GLY A 623 29.59 31.54 -8.14
CA GLY A 623 29.88 31.71 -9.56
C GLY A 623 30.60 33.05 -9.86
N LEU A 624 30.08 34.15 -9.33
CA LEU A 624 30.68 35.49 -9.45
C LEU A 624 32.07 35.54 -8.82
N CYS A 625 32.25 34.94 -7.67
CA CYS A 625 33.54 34.86 -6.97
C CYS A 625 34.59 34.08 -7.76
N LYS A 626 34.21 32.98 -8.44
CA LYS A 626 35.12 32.20 -9.31
C LYS A 626 35.62 33.01 -10.53
N GLU A 627 34.76 33.84 -11.07
CA GLU A 627 35.10 34.73 -12.20
C GLU A 627 35.76 36.05 -11.76
N GLY A 628 35.98 36.24 -10.45
CA GLY A 628 36.61 37.43 -9.90
C GLY A 628 35.71 38.69 -9.87
N ARG A 629 34.41 38.56 -10.13
CA ARG A 629 33.43 39.68 -10.14
C ARG A 629 32.97 39.99 -8.70
N LEU A 630 33.85 40.46 -7.88
CA LEU A 630 33.62 40.67 -6.43
C LEU A 630 32.57 41.73 -6.13
N GLU A 631 32.52 42.82 -6.90
CA GLU A 631 31.55 43.91 -6.69
C GLU A 631 30.11 43.41 -6.89
N ASP A 632 29.88 42.60 -7.94
CA ASP A 632 28.57 41.99 -8.18
C ASP A 632 28.18 40.95 -7.09
N ALA A 633 29.21 40.22 -6.59
CA ALA A 633 28.98 39.30 -5.46
C ALA A 633 28.55 40.05 -4.21
N PHE A 634 29.18 41.21 -3.88
CA PHE A 634 28.77 42.05 -2.75
C PHE A 634 27.36 42.61 -2.92
N HIS A 635 27.02 43.01 -4.15
CA HIS A 635 25.67 43.49 -4.46
C HIS A 635 24.62 42.38 -4.16
N LEU A 636 24.87 41.14 -4.60
CA LEU A 636 23.96 40.03 -4.31
C LEU A 636 23.84 39.70 -2.81
N VAL A 637 24.92 39.85 -2.04
CA VAL A 637 24.85 39.70 -0.56
C VAL A 637 23.96 40.78 0.07
N SER A 638 24.03 42.01 -0.45
CA SER A 638 23.16 43.09 0.03
C SER A 638 21.70 42.84 -0.31
N GLU A 639 21.41 42.42 -1.54
CA GLU A 639 20.06 42.03 -1.97
C GLU A 639 19.49 40.83 -1.16
N MET A 640 20.34 39.83 -0.89
CA MET A 640 19.98 38.70 -0.03
C MET A 640 19.53 39.13 1.35
N LYS A 641 20.24 40.10 1.95
CA LYS A 641 19.87 40.69 3.27
C LYS A 641 18.56 41.46 3.21
N GLU A 642 18.35 42.29 2.16
CA GLU A 642 17.10 43.03 1.97
C GLU A 642 15.88 42.10 1.86
N ARG A 643 16.05 40.90 1.30
CA ARG A 643 15.00 39.86 1.23
C ARG A 643 14.87 39.02 2.49
N SER A 644 15.51 39.42 3.59
CA SER A 644 15.51 38.68 4.88
C SER A 644 16.10 37.28 4.78
N LEU A 645 16.93 37.00 3.77
CA LEU A 645 17.69 35.76 3.67
C LEU A 645 19.07 36.01 4.30
N GLY A 646 19.33 35.41 5.45
CA GLY A 646 20.62 35.61 6.15
C GLY A 646 21.77 34.92 5.41
N PRO A 647 22.87 35.62 5.06
CA PRO A 647 24.08 35.00 4.56
C PRO A 647 24.61 33.92 5.51
N ASP A 648 24.99 32.74 5.00
CA ASP A 648 25.53 31.63 5.78
C ASP A 648 27.05 31.48 5.58
N HIS A 649 27.60 30.43 6.19
CA HIS A 649 29.04 30.17 6.09
C HIS A 649 29.51 29.90 4.65
N TYR A 650 28.65 29.38 3.74
CA TYR A 650 28.98 29.19 2.32
C TYR A 650 29.10 30.52 1.57
N THR A 651 28.17 31.45 1.85
CA THR A 651 28.23 32.81 1.33
C THR A 651 29.55 33.47 1.70
N TYR A 652 29.89 33.41 2.98
CA TYR A 652 31.08 34.07 3.51
C TYR A 652 32.37 33.41 3.06
N SER A 653 32.43 32.08 3.05
CA SER A 653 33.61 31.34 2.58
C SER A 653 33.93 31.57 1.10
N SER A 654 32.87 31.65 0.25
CA SER A 654 33.03 31.94 -1.16
C SER A 654 33.66 33.33 -1.43
N ILE A 655 33.16 34.35 -0.71
CA ILE A 655 33.66 35.73 -0.86
C ILE A 655 35.07 35.87 -0.25
N LEU A 656 35.32 35.31 0.90
CA LEU A 656 36.66 35.38 1.51
C LEU A 656 37.70 34.64 0.70
N GLY A 657 37.34 33.46 0.15
CA GLY A 657 38.23 32.74 -0.79
C GLY A 657 38.56 33.54 -2.02
N ALA A 658 37.58 34.24 -2.59
CA ALA A 658 37.78 35.06 -3.77
C ALA A 658 38.59 36.35 -3.47
N LEU A 659 38.38 37.01 -2.31
CA LEU A 659 39.19 38.16 -1.85
C LEU A 659 40.64 37.77 -1.59
N ALA A 660 40.86 36.59 -0.99
CA ALA A 660 42.20 36.05 -0.76
C ALA A 660 42.92 35.77 -2.08
N SER A 661 42.22 35.13 -3.05
CA SER A 661 42.77 34.83 -4.38
C SER A 661 43.10 36.10 -5.18
N ALA A 662 42.33 37.18 -4.98
CA ALA A 662 42.57 38.49 -5.58
C ALA A 662 43.64 39.34 -4.88
N GLY A 663 44.20 38.83 -3.76
CA GLY A 663 45.17 39.57 -2.94
C GLY A 663 44.63 40.76 -2.16
N ARG A 664 43.29 40.93 -2.09
CA ARG A 664 42.57 42.06 -1.42
C ARG A 664 42.40 41.79 0.09
N MET A 665 43.51 41.54 0.82
CA MET A 665 43.49 41.09 2.21
C MET A 665 42.89 42.11 3.17
N ASN A 666 43.08 43.43 2.92
CA ASN A 666 42.51 44.47 3.79
C ASN A 666 40.98 44.47 3.73
N GLU A 667 40.42 44.25 2.56
CA GLU A 667 38.96 44.15 2.40
C GLU A 667 38.40 42.84 2.98
N ALA A 668 39.17 41.75 2.89
CA ALA A 668 38.78 40.49 3.55
C ALA A 668 38.71 40.70 5.09
N GLU A 669 39.65 41.44 5.69
CA GLU A 669 39.62 41.80 7.12
C GLU A 669 38.44 42.72 7.48
N GLU A 670 38.12 43.71 6.63
CA GLU A 670 36.98 44.60 6.81
C GLU A 670 35.66 43.85 6.70
N PHE A 671 35.54 42.97 5.69
CA PHE A 671 34.37 42.15 5.50
C PHE A 671 34.12 41.17 6.67
N MET A 672 35.17 40.59 7.21
CA MET A 672 35.13 39.79 8.44
C MET A 672 34.68 40.57 9.66
N SER A 673 35.12 41.85 9.81
CA SER A 673 34.71 42.65 10.95
C SER A 673 33.21 42.96 10.95
N LYS A 674 32.64 43.22 9.78
CA LYS A 674 31.19 43.42 9.60
C LYS A 674 30.35 42.15 9.90
N MET A 675 30.94 40.95 9.72
CA MET A 675 30.30 39.70 10.08
C MET A 675 30.15 39.49 11.59
N VAL A 676 31.13 39.93 12.37
CA VAL A 676 31.18 39.74 13.84
C VAL A 676 30.14 40.60 14.56
N GLU A 677 29.76 41.74 13.97
CA GLU A 677 28.73 42.64 14.50
C GLU A 677 27.31 42.08 14.38
N VAL A 678 27.10 41.05 13.54
CA VAL A 678 25.80 40.38 13.42
C VAL A 678 25.68 39.35 14.55
N GLU A 679 24.90 39.65 15.58
CA GLU A 679 24.68 38.83 16.80
C GLU A 679 24.37 37.33 16.50
N ASN A 680 23.77 37.01 15.37
CA ASN A 680 23.44 35.65 14.97
C ASN A 680 24.64 34.72 14.71
N PHE A 681 25.84 35.24 14.49
CA PHE A 681 27.02 34.41 14.23
C PHE A 681 27.61 33.83 15.53
N ARG A 682 27.42 34.54 16.63
CA ARG A 682 27.91 34.11 17.98
C ARG A 682 27.04 32.95 18.52
N GLU A 683 25.75 33.00 18.31
CA GLU A 683 24.84 31.91 18.72
C GLU A 683 24.98 30.68 17.87
N GLN A 684 25.14 30.81 16.53
CA GLN A 684 25.40 29.66 15.63
C GLN A 684 26.75 29.00 15.90
N SER A 685 27.79 29.76 16.27
CA SER A 685 29.10 29.19 16.61
C SER A 685 29.08 28.44 17.96
N LEU A 686 28.26 28.90 18.92
CA LEU A 686 28.04 28.19 20.19
C LEU A 686 27.20 26.92 20.04
N GLN A 687 26.12 26.97 19.27
CA GLN A 687 25.29 25.81 19.00
C GLN A 687 26.05 24.73 18.21
N LEU A 688 26.96 25.12 17.31
CA LEU A 688 27.83 24.19 16.58
C LEU A 688 28.92 23.57 17.47
N LYS A 689 29.42 24.27 18.49
CA LYS A 689 30.31 23.67 19.49
C LYS A 689 29.58 22.64 20.36
N GLU A 690 28.34 22.89 20.74
CA GLU A 690 27.53 21.97 21.53
C GLU A 690 27.04 20.73 20.68
N GLN A 691 26.80 20.93 19.40
CA GLN A 691 26.43 19.80 18.48
C GLN A 691 27.63 18.93 18.10
N ASN A 692 28.85 19.50 17.92
CA ASN A 692 30.05 18.73 17.62
C ASN A 692 30.55 17.89 18.81
N VAL A 693 30.14 18.19 20.04
CA VAL A 693 30.40 17.32 21.21
C VAL A 693 29.46 16.11 21.25
N LYS A 694 28.27 16.19 20.57
CA LYS A 694 27.30 15.09 20.50
C LYS A 694 27.30 14.29 19.19
N THR A 695 28.05 14.71 18.18
CA THR A 695 28.07 14.08 16.84
C THR A 695 29.45 13.58 16.40
N SER A 696 30.26 13.10 17.34
CA SER A 696 31.51 12.39 17.00
C SER A 696 31.34 11.03 16.31
N GLU A 697 30.13 10.69 15.86
CA GLU A 697 29.83 9.40 15.21
C GLU A 697 29.18 9.48 13.82
N ILE A 698 29.14 10.66 13.17
CA ILE A 698 28.72 10.71 11.75
C ILE A 698 29.90 11.18 10.92
N THR A 699 30.73 10.24 10.53
CA THR A 699 31.77 10.42 9.51
C THR A 699 31.10 10.58 8.13
N GLU A 700 30.89 11.84 7.70
CA GLU A 700 30.82 12.14 6.26
C GLU A 700 32.19 11.80 5.68
N ALA A 701 32.21 11.06 4.56
CA ALA A 701 33.42 10.71 3.82
C ALA A 701 34.03 11.96 3.19
N TYR A 702 34.86 12.67 3.93
CA TYR A 702 35.72 13.73 3.41
C TYR A 702 37.02 13.11 2.88
N ASP A 703 37.53 13.72 1.77
CA ASP A 703 38.80 13.41 1.16
C ASP A 703 39.92 13.47 2.23
N PRO A 704 40.83 12.47 2.33
CA PRO A 704 41.89 12.47 3.35
C PRO A 704 42.77 13.74 3.34
N ASP A 705 42.95 14.36 2.18
CA ASP A 705 43.70 15.64 2.04
C ASP A 705 42.94 16.82 2.69
N SER A 706 41.62 16.80 2.69
CA SER A 706 40.75 17.81 3.33
C SER A 706 40.91 17.83 4.86
N ASN A 707 40.98 16.67 5.49
CA ASN A 707 41.12 16.54 6.94
C ASN A 707 42.53 16.94 7.39
N ALA A 708 43.58 16.54 6.69
CA ALA A 708 44.95 16.90 7.01
C ALA A 708 45.18 18.41 6.93
N CYS A 709 44.69 19.07 5.89
CA CYS A 709 44.77 20.54 5.78
C CYS A 709 43.95 21.25 6.86
N SER A 710 42.78 20.71 7.22
CA SER A 710 41.89 21.25 8.23
C SER A 710 42.54 21.20 9.63
N GLU A 711 43.16 20.07 9.98
CA GLU A 711 43.86 19.91 11.26
C GLU A 711 45.07 20.82 11.37
N GLN A 712 45.87 20.97 10.31
CA GLN A 712 47.02 21.88 10.30
C GLN A 712 46.59 23.36 10.48
N ILE A 713 45.52 23.78 9.84
CA ILE A 713 44.99 25.14 10.00
C ILE A 713 44.53 25.36 11.45
N ILE A 714 43.81 24.43 12.05
CA ILE A 714 43.34 24.51 13.41
C ILE A 714 44.50 24.59 14.38
N GLU A 715 45.54 23.76 14.18
CA GLU A 715 46.74 23.74 15.05
C GLU A 715 47.51 25.05 14.97
N LEU A 716 47.71 25.60 13.78
CA LEU A 716 48.38 26.93 13.60
C LEU A 716 47.57 28.07 14.19
N CYS A 717 46.27 28.03 14.12
CA CYS A 717 45.38 28.98 14.76
C CYS A 717 45.49 28.93 16.30
N ASN A 718 45.55 27.71 16.87
CA ASN A 718 45.73 27.50 18.30
C ASN A 718 47.10 27.97 18.77
N GLN A 719 48.15 27.87 17.95
CA GLN A 719 49.49 28.36 18.20
C GLN A 719 49.62 29.93 18.00
N GLY A 720 48.56 30.57 17.52
CA GLY A 720 48.58 32.01 17.22
C GLY A 720 49.31 32.40 15.94
N ARG A 721 49.66 31.43 15.09
CA ARG A 721 50.38 31.62 13.80
C ARG A 721 49.41 31.84 12.64
N TYR A 722 48.57 32.84 12.75
CA TYR A 722 47.49 33.08 11.82
C TYR A 722 47.90 33.38 10.38
N LYS A 723 49.11 33.95 10.14
CA LYS A 723 49.65 34.17 8.80
C LYS A 723 49.95 32.86 8.08
N ASP A 724 50.48 31.90 8.79
CA ASP A 724 50.82 30.61 8.24
C ASP A 724 49.53 29.76 8.01
N ALA A 725 48.56 29.85 8.92
CA ALA A 725 47.24 29.27 8.76
C ALA A 725 46.52 29.78 7.50
N MET A 726 46.60 31.09 7.22
CA MET A 726 46.04 31.68 5.99
C MET A 726 46.73 31.19 4.72
N ARG A 727 48.08 31.04 4.73
CA ARG A 727 48.80 30.48 3.60
C ARG A 727 48.37 29.05 3.26
N ILE A 728 48.16 28.21 4.25
CA ILE A 728 47.65 26.84 4.04
C ILE A 728 46.22 26.89 3.52
N PHE A 729 45.37 27.76 4.05
CA PHE A 729 44.02 27.98 3.59
C PHE A 729 43.97 28.40 2.12
N GLU A 730 44.81 29.35 1.68
CA GLU A 730 44.93 29.79 0.30
C GLU A 730 45.39 28.66 -0.61
N ALA A 731 46.41 27.89 -0.17
CA ALA A 731 46.92 26.76 -0.96
C ALA A 731 45.88 25.63 -1.10
N SER A 732 45.09 25.38 -0.08
CA SER A 732 44.00 24.39 -0.13
C SER A 732 42.88 24.84 -1.06
N ASN A 733 42.53 26.13 -1.04
CA ASN A 733 41.50 26.70 -1.92
C ASN A 733 41.91 26.70 -3.38
N GLN A 734 43.22 27.01 -3.69
CA GLN A 734 43.77 26.91 -5.04
C GLN A 734 43.78 25.47 -5.58
N LYS A 735 43.91 24.47 -4.70
CA LYS A 735 43.84 23.04 -5.07
C LYS A 735 42.40 22.50 -5.14
N GLY A 736 41.38 23.32 -4.87
CA GLY A 736 39.99 22.90 -4.87
C GLY A 736 39.60 22.01 -3.68
N VAL A 737 40.41 21.95 -2.65
CA VAL A 737 40.14 21.13 -1.44
C VAL A 737 39.14 21.88 -0.55
N THR A 738 37.97 21.30 -0.35
CA THR A 738 36.94 21.86 0.56
C THR A 738 37.28 21.54 2.01
N LEU A 739 37.58 22.56 2.79
CA LEU A 739 37.89 22.42 4.21
C LEU A 739 36.62 22.21 5.06
N ASN A 740 36.75 21.58 6.21
CA ASN A 740 35.61 21.34 7.07
C ASN A 740 35.12 22.63 7.77
N LYS A 741 33.85 22.65 8.17
CA LYS A 741 33.18 23.81 8.75
C LYS A 741 33.86 24.36 10.03
N SER A 742 34.39 23.48 10.85
CA SER A 742 35.10 23.83 12.10
C SER A 742 36.38 24.58 11.82
N THR A 743 37.10 24.26 10.74
CA THR A 743 38.33 24.92 10.34
C THR A 743 38.11 26.40 9.98
N TYR A 744 37.07 26.71 9.25
CA TYR A 744 36.67 28.08 8.93
C TYR A 744 36.36 28.87 10.20
N ILE A 745 35.61 28.30 11.13
CA ILE A 745 35.27 28.97 12.40
C ILE A 745 36.52 29.26 13.23
N VAL A 746 37.42 28.31 13.40
CA VAL A 746 38.65 28.47 14.18
C VAL A 746 39.61 29.48 13.54
N LEU A 747 39.74 29.45 12.20
CA LEU A 747 40.54 30.41 11.47
C LEU A 747 39.99 31.85 11.65
N MET A 748 38.68 31.99 11.59
CA MET A 748 37.98 33.26 11.78
C MET A 748 38.15 33.80 13.18
N GLU A 749 37.93 32.96 14.23
CA GLU A 749 38.15 33.36 15.63
C GLU A 749 39.61 33.81 15.88
N GLY A 750 40.56 33.11 15.26
CA GLY A 750 41.98 33.39 15.33
C GLY A 750 42.34 34.78 14.78
N LEU A 751 41.83 35.11 13.61
CA LEU A 751 42.06 36.38 12.94
C LEU A 751 41.43 37.56 13.72
N ILE A 752 40.25 37.36 14.31
CA ILE A 752 39.58 38.35 15.18
C ILE A 752 40.38 38.60 16.46
N LYS A 753 40.89 37.53 17.10
CA LYS A 753 41.74 37.67 18.29
C LYS A 753 43.03 38.44 17.99
N ARG A 754 43.63 38.23 16.82
CA ARG A 754 44.80 38.97 16.36
C ARG A 754 44.53 40.46 16.21
N ARG A 755 43.42 40.83 15.53
CA ARG A 755 43.03 42.24 15.34
C ARG A 755 42.78 42.98 16.67
N LYS A 756 42.07 42.33 17.63
CA LYS A 756 41.85 42.89 18.97
C LYS A 756 43.17 43.10 19.74
N ARG A 757 44.19 42.27 19.49
CA ARG A 757 45.55 42.48 20.08
C ARG A 757 46.28 43.63 19.40
N LEU A 758 46.18 43.76 18.09
CA LEU A 758 46.79 44.86 17.32
C LEU A 758 46.13 46.21 17.65
N SER A 759 44.81 46.28 17.77
CA SER A 759 44.11 47.51 18.16
C SER A 759 44.40 47.93 19.61
N LYS A 760 44.66 46.98 20.53
CA LYS A 760 45.13 47.27 21.89
C LYS A 760 46.60 47.65 21.98
N ALA A 761 47.42 47.34 20.95
CA ALA A 761 48.83 47.70 20.89
C ALA A 761 49.05 49.07 20.21
N VAL A 762 48.02 49.64 19.57
CA VAL A 762 48.04 50.96 18.89
C VAL A 762 47.38 52.04 19.80
N GLN A 763 46.63 51.64 20.85
CA GLN A 763 46.21 52.52 21.94
C GLN A 763 47.26 52.50 23.09
#